data_899c79f130b11faa199d78af1012a68c
#
_entry.id   899c79f130b11faa199d78af1012a68c
#
_cell.length_a   1.000
_cell.length_b   1.000
_cell.length_c   1.000
_cell.angle_alpha   90.00
_cell.angle_beta   90.00
_cell.angle_gamma   90.00
#
_symmetry.space_group_name_H-M   'P 1'
#
loop_
_entity.id
_entity.type
_entity.pdbx_description
1 polymer ?
#
loop_
_entity_poly.entity_id
_entity_poly.type
_entity_poly.pdbx_seq_one_letter_code
_entity_poly.pdbx_strand_id
1 'polypeptide(L)'
;MRQSEKMLYDILKKITALALSAALISGLTACGDDDGFLSEDVKWVDSDLTDAISEDDEIRLQDDFAAAVNKEWKLENGFSDIMDEMYNKVLSNKKRIVTDGSIEGYEAELLRNYYELATDLKARDSDGMEPLRPYIDDIESARNMDELFDWMNDPQRNPLGIAPLFFRPENVFRSGKYDDKYAVYLTLPDLSMDGGYSSEHSHDLYYQLGIDPIEQFEQKKDTMDYFLRRLGYSGEDAQRIINACFSFERDMADADNPDLTKDEEEITYDREELLELAGDYPVDAYLSGIGFRDNDIFLLDPGYIKRLDDICGEDDLEKAKAFFIISYILKSYLYLDSEGIAQAEEFQKPRRLLEMDPESIGETEESKAEERIFDVYIGGTGMAGAMNHVYVEHFFDDSQIKELNDMTKDIIDGFRDIFDEEEWLSEEGKKKSREKLDEISVHIAHQNFETADYNDMKLIKRSEGGNFLEAYYEASRFMNSHMAEVSMMKYDRNYWDPLDIELSTTLTNAMYNPTTNGIYIFAGVCEAPAYSPEMSYEEKLGGLFSIIGHEITHGFDNMGAQYNKYGENENWLPLEDQTEFNDLCDLVANYYSSLSPYESSGMYDGDRVNGEATADMGGIRVTLYLASKEEDFDYDAYFRAYARLWRANIPMETEQMYFSEDEHPLSFFRINVGLQQFDEFYDTYDIQKTDGMYLDPEKRISVW
;
A
#
# COMPACT_ATOMS: atom_id res chain seq x y z
N MET A 1 -13.46 2.73 7.38
CA MET A 1 -12.05 2.43 7.03
C MET A 1 -11.19 3.40 7.80
N ARG A 2 -10.28 2.95 8.66
CA ARG A 2 -9.31 3.82 9.31
C ARG A 2 -8.44 4.46 8.21
N GLN A 3 -7.91 5.64 8.46
CA GLN A 3 -7.15 6.41 7.48
C GLN A 3 -5.91 5.63 6.97
N SER A 4 -5.30 4.81 7.84
CA SER A 4 -4.24 3.86 7.50
C SER A 4 -4.70 2.78 6.52
N GLU A 5 -5.89 2.21 6.71
CA GLU A 5 -6.47 1.23 5.78
C GLU A 5 -6.90 1.89 4.47
N LYS A 6 -7.40 3.14 4.52
CA LYS A 6 -7.71 3.88 3.30
C LYS A 6 -6.43 4.29 2.56
N MET A 7 -5.39 4.68 3.28
CA MET A 7 -4.07 4.94 2.69
C MET A 7 -3.43 3.64 2.17
N LEU A 8 -3.52 2.54 2.92
CA LEU A 8 -3.08 1.22 2.49
C LEU A 8 -3.92 0.68 1.32
N TYR A 9 -5.23 0.87 1.37
CA TYR A 9 -6.16 0.51 0.29
C TYR A 9 -5.96 1.37 -0.97
N ASP A 10 -5.74 2.68 -0.81
CA ASP A 10 -5.43 3.58 -1.92
C ASP A 10 -4.00 3.32 -2.47
N ILE A 11 -3.07 2.88 -1.61
CA ILE A 11 -1.73 2.43 -1.97
C ILE A 11 -1.82 1.09 -2.71
N LEU A 12 -2.54 0.10 -2.19
CA LEU A 12 -2.79 -1.19 -2.83
C LEU A 12 -3.56 -1.01 -4.15
N LYS A 13 -4.55 -0.10 -4.19
CA LYS A 13 -5.25 0.25 -5.44
C LYS A 13 -4.33 0.93 -6.47
N LYS A 14 -3.36 1.73 -6.04
CA LYS A 14 -2.36 2.32 -6.95
C LYS A 14 -1.38 1.26 -7.47
N ILE A 15 -1.00 0.29 -6.64
CA ILE A 15 -0.18 -0.87 -7.06
C ILE A 15 -0.97 -1.78 -7.99
N THR A 16 -2.26 -2.05 -7.69
CA THR A 16 -3.15 -2.85 -8.55
C THR A 16 -3.59 -2.09 -9.81
N ALA A 17 -3.77 -0.78 -9.78
CA ALA A 17 -4.07 0.00 -10.98
C ALA A 17 -2.91 0.02 -11.97
N LEU A 18 -1.66 -0.04 -11.51
CA LEU A 18 -0.48 -0.24 -12.36
C LEU A 18 -0.42 -1.67 -12.94
N ALA A 19 -1.01 -2.67 -12.27
CA ALA A 19 -1.12 -4.04 -12.77
C ALA A 19 -2.41 -4.29 -13.59
N LEU A 20 -3.51 -3.57 -13.28
CA LEU A 20 -4.82 -3.75 -13.93
C LEU A 20 -4.99 -2.99 -15.25
N SER A 21 -4.12 -2.04 -15.58
CA SER A 21 -4.17 -1.38 -16.90
C SER A 21 -3.77 -2.30 -18.07
N ALA A 22 -3.32 -3.52 -17.81
CA ALA A 22 -2.96 -4.51 -18.83
C ALA A 22 -4.03 -5.61 -19.09
N ALA A 23 -5.09 -5.73 -18.27
CA ALA A 23 -5.95 -6.92 -18.28
C ALA A 23 -7.41 -6.74 -18.71
N LEU A 24 -7.86 -5.57 -19.13
CA LEU A 24 -9.28 -5.31 -19.46
C LEU A 24 -9.55 -5.08 -20.95
N ILE A 25 -9.19 -5.99 -21.85
CA ILE A 25 -9.89 -6.17 -23.15
C ILE A 25 -9.61 -7.59 -23.67
N SER A 26 -10.41 -8.56 -23.30
CA SER A 26 -10.87 -9.63 -24.19
C SER A 26 -11.71 -10.65 -23.40
N GLY A 27 -12.98 -10.69 -23.68
CA GLY A 27 -13.80 -11.80 -23.21
C GLY A 27 -15.26 -11.50 -22.95
N LEU A 28 -15.97 -10.97 -23.93
CA LEU A 28 -17.42 -11.16 -24.03
C LEU A 28 -17.65 -12.25 -25.10
N THR A 29 -17.96 -13.44 -24.65
CA THR A 29 -18.95 -14.35 -25.18
C THR A 29 -18.62 -15.81 -24.83
N ALA A 30 -19.36 -16.35 -23.91
CA ALA A 30 -19.95 -17.70 -24.04
C ALA A 30 -20.84 -17.97 -22.83
N CYS A 31 -22.14 -17.79 -23.00
CA CYS A 31 -23.13 -18.48 -22.19
C CYS A 31 -23.11 -19.96 -22.56
N GLY A 32 -22.85 -20.80 -21.59
CA GLY A 32 -23.12 -22.23 -21.65
C GLY A 32 -23.70 -22.66 -20.33
N ASP A 33 -25.02 -22.89 -20.29
CA ASP A 33 -25.71 -23.50 -19.15
C ASP A 33 -25.13 -24.89 -18.91
N ASP A 34 -24.51 -25.09 -17.76
CA ASP A 34 -24.35 -26.41 -17.18
C ASP A 34 -24.72 -26.37 -15.70
N ASP A 35 -25.97 -26.73 -15.41
CA ASP A 35 -26.53 -26.90 -14.08
C ASP A 35 -25.90 -28.10 -13.40
N GLY A 36 -24.80 -27.93 -12.65
CA GLY A 36 -24.15 -29.08 -12.02
C GLY A 36 -23.53 -28.89 -10.64
N PHE A 37 -23.34 -27.64 -10.18
CA PHE A 37 -22.56 -27.41 -8.97
C PHE A 37 -23.30 -26.73 -7.80
N LEU A 38 -24.58 -26.47 -7.92
CA LEU A 38 -25.34 -25.92 -6.81
C LEU A 38 -25.65 -26.99 -5.80
N SER A 39 -24.90 -27.08 -4.72
CA SER A 39 -25.27 -27.94 -3.60
C SER A 39 -26.11 -27.15 -2.60
N GLU A 40 -27.34 -27.58 -2.39
CA GLU A 40 -28.26 -27.13 -1.31
C GLU A 40 -27.72 -27.45 0.11
N ASP A 41 -26.48 -27.89 0.27
CA ASP A 41 -25.99 -28.53 1.49
C ASP A 41 -24.88 -27.78 2.24
N VAL A 42 -24.39 -26.62 1.78
CA VAL A 42 -23.47 -25.81 2.57
C VAL A 42 -24.29 -24.84 3.39
N LYS A 43 -24.75 -25.28 4.54
CA LYS A 43 -25.33 -24.43 5.57
C LYS A 43 -24.18 -23.84 6.40
N TRP A 44 -23.68 -22.70 6.01
CA TRP A 44 -22.95 -21.85 6.94
C TRP A 44 -23.91 -21.46 8.05
N VAL A 45 -23.41 -21.49 9.27
CA VAL A 45 -24.16 -21.05 10.43
C VAL A 45 -24.60 -19.61 10.15
N ASP A 46 -25.88 -19.38 10.33
CA ASP A 46 -26.54 -18.11 10.09
C ASP A 46 -25.73 -16.97 10.69
N SER A 47 -25.26 -16.05 9.88
CA SER A 47 -24.34 -14.99 10.25
C SER A 47 -24.98 -13.82 11.00
N ASP A 48 -26.22 -13.95 11.45
CA ASP A 48 -26.68 -13.16 12.59
C ASP A 48 -25.75 -13.34 13.81
N LEU A 49 -24.72 -14.20 13.69
CA LEU A 49 -23.69 -14.44 14.70
C LEU A 49 -22.66 -13.33 14.86
N THR A 50 -22.50 -12.40 13.92
CA THR A 50 -21.65 -11.25 14.18
C THR A 50 -22.28 -10.29 15.19
N ASP A 51 -23.60 -10.34 15.37
CA ASP A 51 -24.31 -9.43 16.28
C ASP A 51 -24.35 -9.84 17.73
N ALA A 52 -23.95 -11.04 18.13
CA ALA A 52 -23.75 -11.35 19.55
C ALA A 52 -23.38 -12.81 19.80
N ILE A 53 -22.12 -13.18 19.65
CA ILE A 53 -21.63 -14.33 20.42
C ILE A 53 -21.82 -13.99 21.91
N SER A 54 -22.64 -14.76 22.60
CA SER A 54 -22.87 -14.59 24.04
C SER A 54 -22.04 -15.57 24.87
N GLU A 55 -21.83 -15.25 26.16
CA GLU A 55 -21.15 -16.18 27.09
C GLU A 55 -21.81 -17.57 27.11
N ASP A 56 -23.14 -17.63 26.91
CA ASP A 56 -23.93 -18.85 26.99
C ASP A 56 -23.91 -19.71 25.72
N ASP A 57 -23.34 -19.26 24.62
CA ASP A 57 -23.31 -20.00 23.35
C ASP A 57 -22.29 -21.15 23.43
N GLU A 58 -22.72 -22.36 23.17
CA GLU A 58 -21.85 -23.54 23.03
C GLU A 58 -21.52 -23.75 21.56
N ILE A 59 -20.42 -23.13 21.07
CA ILE A 59 -19.94 -23.27 19.68
C ILE A 59 -18.94 -24.43 19.64
N ARG A 60 -19.23 -25.44 18.81
CA ARG A 60 -18.32 -26.59 18.64
C ARG A 60 -17.25 -26.26 17.57
N LEU A 61 -16.01 -26.67 17.82
CA LEU A 61 -14.91 -26.57 16.84
C LEU A 61 -15.24 -27.22 15.51
N GLN A 62 -16.07 -28.28 15.53
CA GLN A 62 -16.49 -29.03 14.35
C GLN A 62 -17.57 -28.31 13.53
N ASP A 63 -18.28 -27.33 14.11
CA ASP A 63 -19.38 -26.65 13.43
C ASP A 63 -18.96 -25.28 12.88
N ASP A 64 -18.19 -24.50 13.67
CA ASP A 64 -17.60 -23.23 13.27
C ASP A 64 -16.28 -23.04 14.00
N PHE A 65 -15.18 -23.32 13.32
CA PHE A 65 -13.86 -23.29 13.93
C PHE A 65 -13.40 -21.86 14.27
N ALA A 66 -13.65 -20.93 13.35
CA ALA A 66 -13.31 -19.52 13.54
C ALA A 66 -13.99 -18.92 14.78
N ALA A 67 -15.30 -19.11 14.89
CA ALA A 67 -16.08 -18.62 16.02
C ALA A 67 -15.69 -19.34 17.33
N ALA A 68 -15.52 -20.67 17.31
CA ALA A 68 -15.20 -21.46 18.52
C ALA A 68 -13.83 -21.09 19.11
N VAL A 69 -12.80 -20.91 18.26
CA VAL A 69 -11.45 -20.56 18.72
C VAL A 69 -11.37 -19.13 19.24
N ASN A 70 -12.08 -18.20 18.59
CA ASN A 70 -11.96 -16.76 18.88
C ASN A 70 -13.07 -16.21 19.78
N LYS A 71 -13.96 -17.06 20.30
CA LYS A 71 -15.11 -16.65 21.14
C LYS A 71 -14.71 -15.77 22.32
N GLU A 72 -13.78 -16.20 23.15
CA GLU A 72 -13.38 -15.46 24.34
C GLU A 72 -12.80 -14.11 23.94
N TRP A 73 -11.94 -14.08 22.93
CA TRP A 73 -11.33 -12.85 22.44
C TRP A 73 -12.39 -11.86 21.91
N LYS A 74 -13.39 -12.34 21.16
CA LYS A 74 -14.51 -11.50 20.66
C LYS A 74 -15.37 -10.91 21.77
N LEU A 75 -15.56 -11.65 22.87
CA LEU A 75 -16.33 -11.18 24.04
C LEU A 75 -15.56 -10.15 24.87
N GLU A 76 -14.24 -10.24 24.91
CA GLU A 76 -13.38 -9.37 25.72
C GLU A 76 -12.96 -8.09 24.98
N ASN A 77 -12.94 -8.12 23.65
CA ASN A 77 -12.51 -7.01 22.82
C ASN A 77 -13.70 -6.40 22.06
N GLY A 78 -13.70 -5.09 21.97
CA GLY A 78 -14.61 -4.36 21.08
C GLY A 78 -14.30 -4.62 19.60
N PHE A 79 -14.78 -3.78 18.71
CA PHE A 79 -14.44 -3.88 17.30
C PHE A 79 -12.93 -3.73 17.09
N SER A 80 -12.32 -4.79 16.61
CA SER A 80 -10.86 -4.89 16.39
C SER A 80 -10.57 -6.11 15.52
N ASP A 81 -9.40 -6.13 14.93
CA ASP A 81 -8.82 -7.29 14.24
C ASP A 81 -7.34 -7.48 14.61
N ILE A 82 -6.72 -8.47 13.98
CA ILE A 82 -5.29 -8.76 14.23
C ILE A 82 -4.39 -7.63 13.76
N MET A 83 -4.73 -6.95 12.66
CA MET A 83 -3.93 -5.86 12.12
C MET A 83 -3.93 -4.68 13.08
N ASP A 84 -5.08 -4.40 13.73
CA ASP A 84 -5.20 -3.40 14.79
C ASP A 84 -4.29 -3.71 15.98
N GLU A 85 -4.25 -4.98 16.41
CA GLU A 85 -3.40 -5.38 17.54
C GLU A 85 -1.92 -5.18 17.23
N MET A 86 -1.47 -5.61 16.05
CA MET A 86 -0.09 -5.42 15.60
C MET A 86 0.22 -3.93 15.39
N TYR A 87 -0.67 -3.18 14.75
CA TYR A 87 -0.53 -1.74 14.55
C TYR A 87 -0.37 -0.99 15.86
N ASN A 88 -1.22 -1.27 16.86
CA ASN A 88 -1.13 -0.64 18.17
C ASN A 88 0.21 -0.97 18.87
N LYS A 89 0.75 -2.16 18.65
CA LYS A 89 2.07 -2.54 19.14
C LYS A 89 3.18 -1.75 18.46
N VAL A 90 3.14 -1.66 17.13
CA VAL A 90 4.08 -0.86 16.33
C VAL A 90 4.02 0.60 16.74
N LEU A 91 2.81 1.16 16.86
CA LEU A 91 2.59 2.55 17.30
C LEU A 91 3.19 2.81 18.69
N SER A 92 2.98 1.89 19.64
CA SER A 92 3.58 1.96 20.97
C SER A 92 5.11 1.95 20.92
N ASN A 93 5.71 1.14 20.06
CA ASN A 93 7.15 1.08 19.85
C ASN A 93 7.68 2.36 19.18
N LYS A 94 7.01 2.87 18.13
CA LYS A 94 7.32 4.17 17.50
C LYS A 94 7.29 5.31 18.55
N LYS A 95 6.28 5.32 19.41
CA LYS A 95 6.15 6.30 20.51
C LYS A 95 7.31 6.21 21.52
N ARG A 96 7.77 5.00 21.83
CA ARG A 96 8.96 4.82 22.70
C ARG A 96 10.21 5.41 22.06
N ILE A 97 10.44 5.26 20.76
CA ILE A 97 11.61 5.84 20.07
C ILE A 97 11.70 7.36 20.32
N VAL A 98 10.58 8.05 20.23
CA VAL A 98 10.54 9.52 20.34
C VAL A 98 10.40 10.04 21.78
N THR A 99 9.99 9.19 22.74
CA THR A 99 9.76 9.62 24.14
C THR A 99 10.76 9.05 25.13
N ASP A 100 11.41 7.92 24.83
CA ASP A 100 12.40 7.30 25.69
C ASP A 100 13.81 7.81 25.38
N GLY A 101 14.33 8.68 26.24
CA GLY A 101 15.66 9.24 26.08
C GLY A 101 16.82 8.24 26.24
N SER A 102 16.54 6.97 26.58
CA SER A 102 17.56 5.90 26.63
C SER A 102 17.86 5.30 25.25
N ILE A 103 17.01 5.53 24.26
CA ILE A 103 17.28 5.16 22.86
C ILE A 103 18.23 6.20 22.29
N GLU A 104 19.49 5.84 22.11
CA GLU A 104 20.56 6.74 21.68
C GLU A 104 20.74 6.67 20.14
N GLY A 105 21.40 7.64 19.57
CA GLY A 105 21.72 7.74 18.15
C GLY A 105 21.25 9.05 17.52
N TYR A 106 21.91 9.43 16.41
CA TYR A 106 21.60 10.69 15.71
C TYR A 106 20.16 10.69 15.18
N GLU A 107 19.73 9.62 14.54
CA GLU A 107 18.38 9.49 13.97
C GLU A 107 17.31 9.50 15.08
N ALA A 108 17.56 8.83 16.21
CA ALA A 108 16.64 8.90 17.35
C ALA A 108 16.55 10.33 17.93
N GLU A 109 17.65 11.10 17.96
CA GLU A 109 17.62 12.52 18.36
C GLU A 109 16.87 13.37 17.31
N LEU A 110 17.07 13.11 16.02
CA LEU A 110 16.40 13.76 14.92
C LEU A 110 14.89 13.55 15.01
N LEU A 111 14.44 12.29 15.19
CA LEU A 111 13.04 11.91 15.36
C LEU A 111 12.41 12.58 16.59
N ARG A 112 13.11 12.64 17.72
CA ARG A 112 12.61 13.34 18.92
C ARG A 112 12.43 14.84 18.68
N ASN A 113 13.37 15.48 17.99
CA ASN A 113 13.26 16.91 17.65
C ASN A 113 12.07 17.16 16.71
N TYR A 114 11.90 16.31 15.69
CA TYR A 114 10.76 16.39 14.77
C TYR A 114 9.43 16.19 15.50
N TYR A 115 9.35 15.18 16.37
CA TYR A 115 8.18 14.89 17.21
C TYR A 115 7.85 16.05 18.16
N GLU A 116 8.86 16.67 18.80
CA GLU A 116 8.67 17.84 19.68
C GLU A 116 8.06 19.02 18.91
N LEU A 117 8.56 19.29 17.70
CA LEU A 117 8.01 20.35 16.83
C LEU A 117 6.59 20.02 16.38
N ALA A 118 6.31 18.77 16.01
CA ALA A 118 5.00 18.32 15.57
C ALA A 118 3.93 18.43 16.65
N THR A 119 4.28 18.10 17.90
CA THR A 119 3.34 18.02 19.04
C THR A 119 3.15 19.33 19.80
N ASP A 120 4.02 20.34 19.61
CA ASP A 120 3.86 21.67 20.25
C ASP A 120 2.78 22.49 19.52
N LEU A 121 1.51 22.02 19.60
CA LEU A 121 0.37 22.71 18.98
C LEU A 121 0.22 24.14 19.45
N LYS A 122 0.57 24.43 20.72
CA LYS A 122 0.51 25.81 21.23
C LYS A 122 1.46 26.75 20.49
N ALA A 123 2.66 26.28 20.17
CA ALA A 123 3.60 27.07 19.40
C ALA A 123 3.15 27.17 17.94
N ARG A 124 2.68 26.06 17.36
CA ARG A 124 2.13 26.03 15.98
C ARG A 124 0.95 26.97 15.82
N ASP A 125 0.01 27.01 16.77
CA ASP A 125 -1.12 27.95 16.78
C ASP A 125 -0.68 29.41 16.92
N SER A 126 0.42 29.66 17.66
CA SER A 126 1.00 30.99 17.78
C SER A 126 1.68 31.47 16.49
N ASP A 127 2.30 30.54 15.77
CA ASP A 127 2.95 30.79 14.49
C ASP A 127 1.92 30.95 13.35
N GLY A 128 0.80 30.20 13.40
CA GLY A 128 -0.29 30.26 12.43
C GLY A 128 0.18 30.05 11.00
N MET A 129 -0.22 30.95 10.10
CA MET A 129 0.16 30.92 8.67
C MET A 129 1.52 31.58 8.37
N GLU A 130 2.15 32.23 9.35
CA GLU A 130 3.39 33.01 9.11
C GLU A 130 4.57 32.18 8.56
N PRO A 131 4.78 30.90 8.95
CA PRO A 131 5.84 30.09 8.34
C PRO A 131 5.67 29.83 6.84
N LEU A 132 4.43 29.80 6.34
CA LEU A 132 4.16 29.58 4.91
C LEU A 132 4.34 30.84 4.07
N ARG A 133 4.13 32.02 4.66
CA ARG A 133 4.10 33.30 3.95
C ARG A 133 5.33 33.58 3.08
N PRO A 134 6.59 33.34 3.54
CA PRO A 134 7.78 33.63 2.73
C PRO A 134 7.78 32.88 1.39
N TYR A 135 7.25 31.64 1.36
CA TYR A 135 7.18 30.83 0.15
C TYR A 135 6.13 31.35 -0.82
N ILE A 136 4.98 31.79 -0.31
CA ILE A 136 3.92 32.38 -1.12
C ILE A 136 4.38 33.74 -1.69
N ASP A 137 4.97 34.59 -0.86
CA ASP A 137 5.49 35.90 -1.30
C ASP A 137 6.58 35.74 -2.37
N ASP A 138 7.40 34.71 -2.29
CA ASP A 138 8.45 34.42 -3.26
C ASP A 138 7.87 34.00 -4.62
N ILE A 139 6.85 33.12 -4.62
CA ILE A 139 6.09 32.77 -5.85
C ILE A 139 5.45 34.01 -6.47
N GLU A 140 4.79 34.87 -5.64
CA GLU A 140 4.15 36.09 -6.13
C GLU A 140 5.15 37.10 -6.72
N SER A 141 6.37 37.09 -6.24
CA SER A 141 7.42 38.03 -6.67
C SER A 141 7.89 37.83 -8.10
N ALA A 142 7.70 36.66 -8.69
CA ALA A 142 8.06 36.34 -10.07
C ALA A 142 7.30 37.25 -11.05
N ARG A 143 7.99 37.91 -11.96
CA ARG A 143 7.45 38.93 -12.91
C ARG A 143 7.26 38.37 -14.31
N ASN A 144 7.84 37.24 -14.61
CA ASN A 144 7.76 36.51 -15.88
C ASN A 144 7.96 35.03 -15.62
N MET A 145 7.77 34.20 -16.62
CA MET A 145 7.86 32.75 -16.48
C MET A 145 9.30 32.30 -16.15
N ASP A 146 10.33 32.95 -16.70
CA ASP A 146 11.74 32.63 -16.39
C ASP A 146 12.04 32.77 -14.89
N GLU A 147 11.57 33.86 -14.23
CA GLU A 147 11.75 34.07 -12.79
C GLU A 147 10.97 33.01 -11.97
N LEU A 148 9.82 32.58 -12.44
CA LEU A 148 9.05 31.51 -11.81
C LEU A 148 9.76 30.15 -11.96
N PHE A 149 10.35 29.88 -13.11
CA PHE A 149 11.17 28.68 -13.34
C PHE A 149 12.46 28.70 -12.51
N ASP A 150 13.12 29.85 -12.35
CA ASP A 150 14.25 30.00 -11.45
C ASP A 150 13.88 29.67 -10.00
N TRP A 151 12.67 30.02 -9.57
CA TRP A 151 12.13 29.65 -8.28
C TRP A 151 11.83 28.14 -8.22
N MET A 152 11.15 27.58 -9.20
CA MET A 152 10.76 26.17 -9.27
C MET A 152 11.99 25.24 -9.22
N ASN A 153 13.07 25.62 -9.89
CA ASN A 153 14.29 24.82 -10.04
C ASN A 153 15.24 24.89 -8.82
N ASP A 154 14.97 25.77 -7.86
CA ASP A 154 15.81 25.96 -6.67
C ASP A 154 15.24 25.19 -5.47
N PRO A 155 15.84 24.06 -5.02
CA PRO A 155 15.32 23.26 -3.91
C PRO A 155 15.34 24.01 -2.56
N GLN A 156 16.04 25.13 -2.44
CA GLN A 156 15.99 25.96 -1.24
C GLN A 156 14.74 26.84 -1.22
N ARG A 157 14.25 27.25 -2.38
CA ARG A 157 13.06 28.08 -2.55
C ARG A 157 11.81 27.24 -2.74
N ASN A 158 11.94 26.05 -3.35
CA ASN A 158 10.91 25.07 -3.61
C ASN A 158 11.24 23.73 -2.94
N PRO A 159 11.24 23.66 -1.59
CA PRO A 159 11.63 22.46 -0.83
C PRO A 159 10.71 21.24 -1.08
N LEU A 160 9.47 21.48 -1.48
CA LEU A 160 8.52 20.41 -1.83
C LEU A 160 8.75 19.84 -3.22
N GLY A 161 9.60 20.47 -4.06
CA GLY A 161 9.83 20.05 -5.43
C GLY A 161 8.60 20.14 -6.33
N ILE A 162 7.66 21.06 -6.03
CA ILE A 162 6.43 21.22 -6.80
C ILE A 162 6.75 21.72 -8.20
N ALA A 163 6.23 21.03 -9.20
CA ALA A 163 6.31 21.39 -10.61
C ALA A 163 5.06 20.88 -11.34
N PRO A 164 4.75 21.34 -12.54
CA PRO A 164 3.76 20.70 -13.40
C PRO A 164 4.32 19.39 -14.02
N LEU A 165 5.07 18.63 -13.24
CA LEU A 165 5.73 17.41 -13.62
C LEU A 165 6.06 16.61 -12.35
N PHE A 166 5.60 15.37 -12.26
CA PHE A 166 5.99 14.44 -11.21
C PHE A 166 7.13 13.55 -11.69
N PHE A 167 7.98 13.11 -10.77
CA PHE A 167 9.09 12.22 -11.05
C PHE A 167 9.25 11.16 -9.95
N ARG A 168 9.74 9.98 -10.35
CA ARG A 168 10.20 8.94 -9.42
C ARG A 168 11.23 8.05 -10.08
N PRO A 169 12.11 7.37 -9.32
CA PRO A 169 12.87 6.24 -9.83
C PRO A 169 11.93 5.11 -10.24
N GLU A 170 12.19 4.46 -11.36
CA GLU A 170 11.38 3.34 -11.85
C GLU A 170 12.28 2.23 -12.39
N ASN A 171 11.85 0.99 -12.21
CA ASN A 171 12.54 -0.16 -12.78
C ASN A 171 12.22 -0.30 -14.26
N VAL A 172 13.21 -0.42 -15.10
CA VAL A 172 13.03 -0.67 -16.53
C VAL A 172 13.34 -2.12 -16.85
N PHE A 173 12.33 -2.95 -16.81
CA PHE A 173 12.43 -4.35 -17.24
C PHE A 173 12.30 -4.45 -18.74
N ARG A 174 13.43 -4.44 -19.47
CA ARG A 174 13.43 -4.81 -20.88
C ARG A 174 14.64 -5.67 -21.20
N SER A 175 14.34 -6.82 -21.78
CA SER A 175 15.30 -7.85 -22.19
C SER A 175 16.63 -7.27 -22.70
N GLY A 176 17.65 -7.28 -21.84
CA GLY A 176 19.04 -7.17 -22.20
C GLY A 176 19.59 -5.78 -22.51
N LYS A 177 18.84 -4.68 -22.33
CA LYS A 177 19.35 -3.32 -22.62
C LYS A 177 19.53 -2.44 -21.36
N TYR A 178 18.73 -2.66 -20.33
CA TYR A 178 18.69 -1.79 -19.13
C TYR A 178 18.70 -2.58 -17.81
N ASP A 179 19.08 -3.85 -17.82
CA ASP A 179 18.97 -4.81 -16.71
C ASP A 179 19.65 -4.36 -15.39
N ASP A 180 20.40 -3.27 -15.40
CA ASP A 180 21.15 -2.79 -14.25
C ASP A 180 21.00 -1.28 -13.97
N LYS A 181 19.94 -0.65 -14.48
CA LYS A 181 19.73 0.78 -14.29
C LYS A 181 18.29 1.10 -13.88
N TYR A 182 18.14 2.14 -13.06
CA TYR A 182 16.86 2.80 -12.90
C TYR A 182 16.62 3.78 -14.05
N ALA A 183 15.35 3.93 -14.44
CA ALA A 183 14.87 5.07 -15.22
C ALA A 183 14.28 6.13 -14.30
N VAL A 184 14.11 7.33 -14.81
CA VAL A 184 13.29 8.38 -14.19
C VAL A 184 11.93 8.37 -14.88
N TYR A 185 10.89 8.01 -14.14
CA TYR A 185 9.51 8.12 -14.62
C TYR A 185 9.05 9.58 -14.48
N LEU A 186 8.52 10.14 -15.56
CA LEU A 186 8.02 11.51 -15.64
C LEU A 186 6.55 11.49 -16.06
N THR A 187 5.68 12.07 -15.24
CA THR A 187 4.23 12.06 -15.49
C THR A 187 3.54 13.32 -14.98
N LEU A 188 2.22 13.40 -15.19
CA LEU A 188 1.34 14.38 -14.57
C LEU A 188 1.47 14.32 -13.03
N PRO A 189 1.62 15.46 -12.31
CA PRO A 189 1.59 15.47 -10.86
C PRO A 189 0.16 15.24 -10.33
N ASP A 190 0.03 14.89 -9.06
CA ASP A 190 -1.26 14.91 -8.37
C ASP A 190 -1.86 16.32 -8.44
N LEU A 191 -3.02 16.43 -9.05
CA LEU A 191 -3.75 17.68 -9.15
C LEU A 191 -4.62 17.91 -7.90
N SER A 192 -5.00 19.16 -7.65
CA SER A 192 -5.74 19.50 -6.43
C SER A 192 -7.10 18.80 -6.32
N MET A 193 -7.69 18.37 -7.42
CA MET A 193 -8.95 17.62 -7.44
C MET A 193 -8.78 16.11 -7.27
N ASP A 194 -7.61 15.55 -7.49
CA ASP A 194 -7.42 14.10 -7.59
C ASP A 194 -7.59 13.31 -6.28
N GLY A 195 -7.72 13.89 -5.16
CA GLY A 195 -8.13 13.31 -3.86
C GLY A 195 -7.87 11.82 -3.61
N GLY A 196 -6.83 11.23 -4.24
CA GLY A 196 -6.53 9.80 -4.18
C GLY A 196 -7.15 8.96 -5.31
N TYR A 197 -7.78 9.56 -6.31
CA TYR A 197 -8.17 8.86 -7.54
C TYR A 197 -6.99 8.80 -8.52
N SER A 198 -6.94 7.75 -9.34
CA SER A 198 -5.94 7.62 -10.38
C SER A 198 -6.06 8.76 -11.41
N SER A 199 -4.97 9.09 -12.09
CA SER A 199 -4.91 10.07 -13.19
C SER A 199 -5.96 9.82 -14.28
N GLU A 200 -6.42 8.58 -14.43
CA GLU A 200 -7.47 8.18 -15.38
C GLU A 200 -8.80 8.95 -15.25
N HIS A 201 -9.07 9.55 -14.08
CA HIS A 201 -10.30 10.28 -13.78
C HIS A 201 -10.11 11.80 -13.65
N SER A 202 -8.87 12.31 -13.69
CA SER A 202 -8.58 13.74 -13.52
C SER A 202 -9.36 14.60 -14.50
N HIS A 203 -9.40 14.22 -15.76
CA HIS A 203 -10.17 14.91 -16.80
C HIS A 203 -11.65 15.05 -16.42
N ASP A 204 -12.29 13.97 -15.98
CA ASP A 204 -13.71 13.94 -15.63
C ASP A 204 -14.01 14.85 -14.43
N LEU A 205 -13.11 14.90 -13.44
CA LEU A 205 -13.22 15.78 -12.29
C LEU A 205 -13.18 17.26 -12.69
N TYR A 206 -12.26 17.65 -13.57
CA TYR A 206 -12.15 19.04 -14.03
C TYR A 206 -13.27 19.50 -14.95
N TYR A 207 -13.93 18.57 -15.62
CA TYR A 207 -15.13 18.82 -16.43
C TYR A 207 -16.44 18.59 -15.69
N GLN A 208 -16.37 18.23 -14.39
CA GLN A 208 -17.53 17.98 -13.52
C GLN A 208 -18.51 16.95 -14.11
N LEU A 209 -17.96 15.86 -14.66
CA LEU A 209 -18.77 14.78 -15.22
C LEU A 209 -19.24 13.86 -14.08
N GLY A 210 -20.51 13.99 -13.70
CA GLY A 210 -21.13 13.22 -12.62
C GLY A 210 -21.59 14.07 -11.43
N ILE A 211 -22.24 13.45 -10.44
CA ILE A 211 -22.77 14.13 -9.26
C ILE A 211 -21.68 14.28 -8.17
N ASP A 212 -20.92 13.23 -7.90
CA ASP A 212 -19.88 13.22 -6.87
C ASP A 212 -18.72 14.22 -7.15
N PRO A 213 -18.24 14.39 -8.40
CA PRO A 213 -17.25 15.41 -8.73
C PRO A 213 -17.67 16.84 -8.38
N ILE A 214 -18.95 17.19 -8.52
CA ILE A 214 -19.44 18.56 -8.24
C ILE A 214 -19.33 18.89 -6.75
N GLU A 215 -19.69 17.95 -5.89
CA GLU A 215 -19.61 18.15 -4.44
C GLU A 215 -18.17 18.25 -3.95
N GLN A 216 -17.29 17.39 -4.43
CA GLN A 216 -15.86 17.43 -4.11
C GLN A 216 -15.23 18.75 -4.59
N PHE A 217 -15.58 19.21 -5.78
CA PHE A 217 -15.11 20.46 -6.34
C PHE A 217 -15.45 21.67 -5.45
N GLU A 218 -16.70 21.81 -5.01
CA GLU A 218 -17.11 22.93 -4.16
C GLU A 218 -16.44 22.86 -2.77
N GLN A 219 -16.30 21.67 -2.18
CA GLN A 219 -15.62 21.50 -0.89
C GLN A 219 -14.13 21.86 -0.97
N LYS A 220 -13.43 21.47 -2.03
CA LYS A 220 -12.02 21.84 -2.24
C LYS A 220 -11.87 23.34 -2.44
N LYS A 221 -12.78 23.97 -3.18
CA LYS A 221 -12.81 25.44 -3.33
C LYS A 221 -12.98 26.14 -1.99
N ASP A 222 -13.89 25.68 -1.15
CA ASP A 222 -14.12 26.26 0.17
C ASP A 222 -12.86 26.15 1.05
N THR A 223 -12.18 25.02 1.02
CA THR A 223 -10.89 24.82 1.71
C THR A 223 -9.82 25.78 1.20
N MET A 224 -9.67 25.91 -0.11
CA MET A 224 -8.70 26.84 -0.71
C MET A 224 -9.03 28.28 -0.37
N ASP A 225 -10.30 28.71 -0.46
CA ASP A 225 -10.74 30.07 -0.08
C ASP A 225 -10.43 30.33 1.40
N TYR A 226 -10.72 29.37 2.28
CA TYR A 226 -10.42 29.48 3.70
C TYR A 226 -8.96 29.80 3.98
N PHE A 227 -8.00 29.05 3.41
CA PHE A 227 -6.59 29.28 3.65
C PHE A 227 -6.06 30.54 2.96
N LEU A 228 -6.51 30.84 1.75
CA LEU A 228 -6.17 32.11 1.07
C LEU A 228 -6.62 33.31 1.90
N ARG A 229 -7.81 33.25 2.52
CA ARG A 229 -8.30 34.32 3.42
C ARG A 229 -7.43 34.43 4.68
N ARG A 230 -7.00 33.34 5.25
CA ARG A 230 -6.06 33.33 6.38
C ARG A 230 -4.71 33.94 6.02
N LEU A 231 -4.24 33.77 4.78
CA LEU A 231 -3.07 34.43 4.21
C LEU A 231 -3.31 35.93 3.90
N GLY A 232 -4.53 36.44 4.08
CA GLY A 232 -4.87 37.85 3.96
C GLY A 232 -5.36 38.29 2.57
N TYR A 233 -5.59 37.35 1.65
CA TYR A 233 -6.19 37.69 0.35
C TYR A 233 -7.65 38.19 0.52
N SER A 234 -8.07 39.12 -0.34
CA SER A 234 -9.48 39.50 -0.43
C SER A 234 -10.32 38.35 -1.01
N GLY A 235 -11.65 38.34 -0.82
CA GLY A 235 -12.50 37.32 -1.43
C GLY A 235 -12.45 37.32 -2.94
N GLU A 236 -12.25 38.46 -3.56
CA GLU A 236 -12.12 38.60 -5.00
C GLU A 236 -10.80 38.00 -5.49
N ASP A 237 -9.70 38.28 -4.78
CA ASP A 237 -8.39 37.72 -5.11
C ASP A 237 -8.33 36.21 -4.88
N ALA A 238 -8.88 35.71 -3.76
CA ALA A 238 -8.94 34.27 -3.48
C ALA A 238 -9.69 33.52 -4.60
N GLN A 239 -10.86 34.00 -5.00
CA GLN A 239 -11.60 33.38 -6.10
C GLN A 239 -10.86 33.47 -7.45
N ARG A 240 -10.14 34.57 -7.69
CA ARG A 240 -9.30 34.72 -8.88
C ARG A 240 -8.17 33.69 -8.91
N ILE A 241 -7.49 33.49 -7.78
CA ILE A 241 -6.39 32.49 -7.64
C ILE A 241 -6.94 31.08 -7.82
N ILE A 242 -8.04 30.70 -7.15
CA ILE A 242 -8.66 29.39 -7.28
C ILE A 242 -9.04 29.08 -8.74
N ASN A 243 -9.71 30.03 -9.40
CA ASN A 243 -10.13 29.84 -10.78
C ASN A 243 -8.93 29.75 -11.74
N ALA A 244 -7.84 30.49 -11.48
CA ALA A 244 -6.63 30.43 -12.27
C ALA A 244 -5.91 29.10 -12.09
N CYS A 245 -5.82 28.59 -10.84
CA CYS A 245 -5.29 27.25 -10.54
C CYS A 245 -6.06 26.17 -11.28
N PHE A 246 -7.37 26.10 -11.14
CA PHE A 246 -8.19 25.12 -11.84
C PHE A 246 -8.12 25.22 -13.36
N SER A 247 -7.91 26.43 -13.91
CA SER A 247 -7.67 26.57 -15.35
C SER A 247 -6.34 25.94 -15.75
N PHE A 248 -5.27 26.12 -14.96
CA PHE A 248 -3.96 25.54 -15.22
C PHE A 248 -4.00 24.01 -15.11
N GLU A 249 -4.58 23.50 -14.04
CA GLU A 249 -4.72 22.06 -13.80
C GLU A 249 -5.58 21.36 -14.86
N ARG A 250 -6.61 22.05 -15.38
CA ARG A 250 -7.40 21.55 -16.52
C ARG A 250 -6.55 21.47 -17.80
N ASP A 251 -5.73 22.50 -18.06
CA ASP A 251 -4.83 22.50 -19.21
C ASP A 251 -3.81 21.34 -19.12
N MET A 252 -3.38 20.96 -17.89
CA MET A 252 -2.54 19.78 -17.63
C MET A 252 -3.31 18.47 -17.81
N ALA A 253 -4.51 18.35 -17.23
CA ALA A 253 -5.36 17.16 -17.37
C ALA A 253 -5.76 16.88 -18.83
N ASP A 254 -5.98 17.93 -19.63
CA ASP A 254 -6.25 17.81 -21.07
C ASP A 254 -5.02 17.38 -21.88
N ALA A 255 -3.83 17.55 -21.35
CA ALA A 255 -2.58 17.14 -21.98
C ALA A 255 -2.21 15.69 -21.66
N ASP A 256 -2.64 15.19 -20.51
CA ASP A 256 -2.50 13.80 -20.13
C ASP A 256 -3.47 12.94 -20.95
N ASN A 257 -2.99 11.83 -21.53
CA ASN A 257 -3.82 10.92 -22.30
C ASN A 257 -3.65 9.49 -21.76
N PRO A 258 -4.52 9.10 -20.81
CA PRO A 258 -4.44 7.78 -20.21
C PRO A 258 -4.63 6.61 -21.19
N ASP A 259 -5.19 6.87 -22.37
CA ASP A 259 -5.36 5.84 -23.41
C ASP A 259 -4.05 5.53 -24.16
N LEU A 260 -3.03 6.41 -24.09
CA LEU A 260 -1.73 6.15 -24.73
C LEU A 260 -0.86 5.15 -23.95
N THR A 261 -1.13 4.95 -22.67
CA THR A 261 -0.38 4.00 -21.83
C THR A 261 -0.90 2.56 -21.94
N LYS A 262 -2.07 2.34 -22.55
CA LYS A 262 -2.73 1.02 -22.59
C LYS A 262 -2.27 0.09 -23.71
N ASP A 263 -1.73 0.62 -24.80
CA ASP A 263 -1.47 -0.17 -26.03
C ASP A 263 -0.05 0.01 -26.64
N GLU A 264 0.78 0.90 -26.10
CA GLU A 264 2.14 1.08 -26.59
C GLU A 264 3.14 0.47 -25.61
N GLU A 265 4.13 -0.27 -26.15
CA GLU A 265 5.31 -0.68 -25.39
C GLU A 265 5.88 0.56 -24.68
N GLU A 266 6.17 0.48 -23.38
CA GLU A 266 6.84 1.53 -22.62
C GLU A 266 8.02 2.08 -23.42
N ILE A 267 7.95 3.33 -23.85
CA ILE A 267 8.97 3.93 -24.68
C ILE A 267 9.94 4.66 -23.77
N THR A 268 11.18 4.21 -23.77
CA THR A 268 12.27 4.89 -23.07
C THR A 268 12.88 5.95 -23.97
N TYR A 269 13.16 7.10 -23.38
CA TYR A 269 13.81 8.24 -24.01
C TYR A 269 15.17 8.51 -23.37
N ASP A 270 16.16 8.94 -24.16
CA ASP A 270 17.37 9.50 -23.60
C ASP A 270 17.21 10.99 -23.25
N ARG A 271 18.24 11.57 -22.60
CA ARG A 271 18.17 12.98 -22.16
C ARG A 271 18.09 13.97 -23.32
N GLU A 272 18.72 13.71 -24.47
CA GLU A 272 18.65 14.56 -25.65
C GLU A 272 17.24 14.53 -26.24
N GLU A 273 16.63 13.36 -26.33
CA GLU A 273 15.25 13.15 -26.77
C GLU A 273 14.24 13.82 -25.84
N LEU A 274 14.41 13.70 -24.50
CA LEU A 274 13.60 14.40 -23.51
C LEU A 274 13.64 15.93 -23.70
N LEU A 275 14.83 16.48 -23.88
CA LEU A 275 15.01 17.94 -24.08
C LEU A 275 14.37 18.40 -25.39
N GLU A 276 14.46 17.62 -26.46
CA GLU A 276 13.78 17.91 -27.72
C GLU A 276 12.24 17.90 -27.57
N LEU A 277 11.72 16.96 -26.76
CA LEU A 277 10.28 16.86 -26.47
C LEU A 277 9.78 18.05 -25.65
N ALA A 278 10.53 18.46 -24.63
CA ALA A 278 10.13 19.48 -23.65
C ALA A 278 10.14 20.92 -24.21
N GLY A 279 10.81 21.15 -25.36
CA GLY A 279 10.87 22.48 -25.99
C GLY A 279 11.57 23.53 -25.10
N ASP A 280 10.93 24.66 -24.85
CA ASP A 280 11.45 25.72 -24.00
C ASP A 280 11.14 25.47 -22.49
N TYR A 281 10.35 24.45 -22.13
CA TYR A 281 10.12 24.07 -20.74
C TYR A 281 11.42 23.58 -20.07
N PRO A 282 11.84 24.11 -18.90
CA PRO A 282 13.19 23.92 -18.34
C PRO A 282 13.36 22.58 -17.60
N VAL A 283 12.95 21.46 -18.22
CA VAL A 283 12.98 20.12 -17.59
C VAL A 283 14.37 19.75 -17.09
N ASP A 284 15.43 20.09 -17.84
CA ASP A 284 16.82 19.81 -17.46
C ASP A 284 17.26 20.57 -16.21
N ALA A 285 16.91 21.85 -16.11
CA ALA A 285 17.22 22.68 -14.96
C ALA A 285 16.45 22.19 -13.73
N TYR A 286 15.18 21.81 -13.89
CA TYR A 286 14.36 21.26 -12.83
C TYR A 286 14.94 19.94 -12.31
N LEU A 287 15.13 18.95 -13.16
CA LEU A 287 15.70 17.65 -12.78
C LEU A 287 17.08 17.82 -12.12
N SER A 288 17.93 18.65 -12.68
CA SER A 288 19.26 18.94 -12.10
C SER A 288 19.18 19.63 -10.74
N GLY A 289 18.19 20.51 -10.53
CA GLY A 289 17.94 21.23 -9.27
C GLY A 289 17.58 20.28 -8.14
N ILE A 290 16.73 19.29 -8.39
CA ILE A 290 16.31 18.27 -7.44
C ILE A 290 17.28 17.07 -7.33
N GLY A 291 18.34 17.01 -8.14
CA GLY A 291 19.43 16.04 -8.00
C GLY A 291 19.60 15.05 -9.14
N PHE A 292 18.67 14.95 -10.10
CA PHE A 292 18.74 14.04 -11.25
C PHE A 292 19.67 14.59 -12.36
N ARG A 293 20.98 14.49 -12.15
CA ARG A 293 21.98 15.16 -13.01
C ARG A 293 22.51 14.30 -14.14
N ASP A 294 22.70 13.01 -13.85
CA ASP A 294 23.43 12.07 -14.73
C ASP A 294 22.53 10.94 -15.26
N ASN A 295 21.20 11.07 -15.07
CA ASN A 295 20.24 10.10 -15.59
C ASN A 295 20.12 10.25 -17.12
N ASP A 296 20.12 9.12 -17.79
CA ASP A 296 20.10 9.00 -19.24
C ASP A 296 18.96 8.12 -19.79
N ILE A 297 18.06 7.68 -18.91
CA ILE A 297 16.89 6.87 -19.27
C ILE A 297 15.65 7.47 -18.60
N PHE A 298 14.66 7.77 -19.41
CA PHE A 298 13.40 8.36 -18.98
C PHE A 298 12.21 7.57 -19.53
N LEU A 299 11.26 7.28 -18.66
CA LEU A 299 9.94 6.77 -19.00
C LEU A 299 8.95 7.94 -18.95
N LEU A 300 8.17 8.16 -19.99
CA LEU A 300 7.28 9.33 -20.03
C LEU A 300 6.18 9.19 -21.09
N ASP A 301 5.08 9.92 -20.88
CA ASP A 301 4.14 10.23 -21.96
C ASP A 301 4.69 11.40 -22.81
N PRO A 302 5.09 11.13 -24.07
CA PRO A 302 5.63 12.18 -24.94
C PRO A 302 4.59 13.23 -25.32
N GLY A 303 3.30 12.90 -25.24
CA GLY A 303 2.19 13.83 -25.50
C GLY A 303 2.13 14.90 -24.40
N TYR A 304 2.17 14.48 -23.14
CA TYR A 304 2.17 15.36 -21.99
C TYR A 304 3.41 16.26 -21.94
N ILE A 305 4.59 15.68 -22.10
CA ILE A 305 5.85 16.44 -22.06
C ILE A 305 5.89 17.55 -23.13
N LYS A 306 5.44 17.27 -24.35
CA LYS A 306 5.35 18.27 -25.43
C LYS A 306 4.40 19.43 -25.13
N ARG A 307 3.38 19.19 -24.32
CA ARG A 307 2.37 20.20 -23.97
C ARG A 307 2.83 21.12 -22.83
N LEU A 308 3.87 20.74 -22.07
CA LEU A 308 4.40 21.56 -20.97
C LEU A 308 4.87 22.93 -21.46
N ASP A 309 5.50 23.01 -22.62
CA ASP A 309 5.94 24.27 -23.22
C ASP A 309 4.74 25.21 -23.54
N ASP A 310 3.67 24.65 -24.10
CA ASP A 310 2.43 25.41 -24.36
C ASP A 310 1.71 25.83 -23.08
N ILE A 311 1.62 24.92 -22.07
CA ILE A 311 0.91 25.15 -20.79
C ILE A 311 1.65 26.19 -19.92
N CYS A 312 2.98 26.20 -19.98
CA CYS A 312 3.84 27.09 -19.21
C CYS A 312 4.34 28.30 -20.00
N GLY A 313 3.56 28.78 -20.97
CA GLY A 313 3.87 29.98 -21.75
C GLY A 313 3.78 31.28 -20.93
N GLU A 314 4.40 32.37 -21.40
CA GLU A 314 4.39 33.70 -20.74
C GLU A 314 2.98 34.24 -20.46
N ASP A 315 1.99 33.92 -21.30
CA ASP A 315 0.60 34.35 -21.13
C ASP A 315 -0.10 33.60 -19.97
N ASP A 316 0.47 32.49 -19.46
CA ASP A 316 -0.06 31.66 -18.40
C ASP A 316 0.60 31.88 -17.02
N LEU A 317 1.49 32.88 -16.89
CA LEU A 317 2.20 33.17 -15.64
C LEU A 317 1.28 33.26 -14.40
N GLU A 318 0.16 33.95 -14.51
CA GLU A 318 -0.78 34.08 -13.37
C GLU A 318 -1.48 32.75 -13.01
N LYS A 319 -1.73 31.89 -14.01
CA LYS A 319 -2.27 30.56 -13.79
C LYS A 319 -1.22 29.66 -13.10
N ALA A 320 0.01 29.66 -13.61
CA ALA A 320 1.12 28.88 -13.03
C ALA A 320 1.42 29.31 -11.59
N LYS A 321 1.48 30.62 -11.30
CA LYS A 321 1.59 31.10 -9.91
C LYS A 321 0.47 30.61 -9.03
N ALA A 322 -0.77 30.66 -9.52
CA ALA A 322 -1.93 30.19 -8.76
C ALA A 322 -1.85 28.68 -8.45
N PHE A 323 -1.39 27.87 -9.41
CA PHE A 323 -1.12 26.45 -9.19
C PHE A 323 -0.08 26.25 -8.07
N PHE A 324 1.06 26.92 -8.11
CA PHE A 324 2.08 26.78 -7.08
C PHE A 324 1.60 27.27 -5.70
N ILE A 325 0.89 28.39 -5.63
CA ILE A 325 0.31 28.91 -4.37
C ILE A 325 -0.64 27.90 -3.75
N ILE A 326 -1.59 27.37 -4.53
CA ILE A 326 -2.58 26.39 -4.06
C ILE A 326 -1.89 25.08 -3.67
N SER A 327 -0.96 24.59 -4.47
CA SER A 327 -0.21 23.36 -4.16
C SER A 327 0.57 23.49 -2.84
N TYR A 328 1.24 24.66 -2.60
CA TYR A 328 1.91 24.93 -1.33
C TYR A 328 0.95 24.96 -0.15
N ILE A 329 -0.22 25.59 -0.30
CA ILE A 329 -1.25 25.59 0.73
C ILE A 329 -1.70 24.16 1.04
N LEU A 330 -2.10 23.40 0.02
CA LEU A 330 -2.65 22.06 0.18
C LEU A 330 -1.65 21.02 0.71
N LYS A 331 -0.37 21.17 0.40
CA LYS A 331 0.70 20.30 0.92
C LYS A 331 1.22 20.74 2.30
N SER A 332 0.86 21.93 2.78
CA SER A 332 1.43 22.51 4.01
C SER A 332 0.45 22.67 5.17
N TYR A 333 -0.86 22.78 4.93
CA TYR A 333 -1.81 23.20 5.97
C TYR A 333 -1.86 22.25 7.18
N LEU A 334 -1.66 20.94 6.99
CA LEU A 334 -1.56 19.95 8.08
C LEU A 334 -0.37 20.19 9.01
N TYR A 335 0.69 20.81 8.50
CA TYR A 335 1.95 21.05 9.21
C TYR A 335 2.00 22.44 9.88
N LEU A 336 0.93 23.25 9.73
CA LEU A 336 0.83 24.59 10.31
C LEU A 336 0.26 24.57 11.73
N ASP A 337 -1.03 24.61 11.91
CA ASP A 337 -1.70 24.81 13.20
C ASP A 337 -2.94 23.92 13.40
N SER A 338 -3.59 24.05 14.55
CA SER A 338 -4.79 23.29 14.88
C SER A 338 -5.95 23.53 13.91
N GLU A 339 -6.07 24.74 13.33
CA GLU A 339 -7.10 25.04 12.34
C GLU A 339 -6.83 24.32 11.02
N GLY A 340 -5.55 24.17 10.62
CA GLY A 340 -5.15 23.39 9.47
C GLY A 340 -5.52 21.89 9.66
N ILE A 341 -5.24 21.36 10.84
CA ILE A 341 -5.59 19.98 11.20
C ILE A 341 -7.10 19.76 11.15
N ALA A 342 -7.89 20.64 11.79
CA ALA A 342 -9.35 20.54 11.80
C ALA A 342 -9.94 20.64 10.38
N GLN A 343 -9.37 21.45 9.51
CA GLN A 343 -9.80 21.58 8.12
C GLN A 343 -9.49 20.31 7.31
N ALA A 344 -8.35 19.65 7.58
CA ALA A 344 -8.03 18.37 6.97
C ALA A 344 -9.04 17.28 7.38
N GLU A 345 -9.36 17.22 8.67
CA GLU A 345 -10.34 16.26 9.19
C GLU A 345 -11.73 16.48 8.58
N GLU A 346 -12.16 17.73 8.44
CA GLU A 346 -13.43 18.05 7.78
C GLU A 346 -13.42 17.66 6.29
N PHE A 347 -12.30 17.91 5.61
CA PHE A 347 -12.12 17.58 4.20
C PHE A 347 -12.08 16.07 3.92
N GLN A 348 -11.50 15.30 4.85
CA GLN A 348 -11.34 13.85 4.73
C GLN A 348 -12.56 13.05 5.22
N LYS A 349 -13.59 13.70 5.74
CA LYS A 349 -14.82 12.98 6.09
C LYS A 349 -15.38 12.31 4.84
N PRO A 350 -15.43 10.98 4.79
CA PRO A 350 -15.95 10.26 3.62
C PRO A 350 -17.45 10.57 3.53
N ARG A 351 -17.90 11.15 2.45
CA ARG A 351 -19.32 11.48 2.24
C ARG A 351 -20.23 10.26 2.09
N ARG A 352 -19.67 9.06 1.88
CA ARG A 352 -20.43 7.81 1.73
C ARG A 352 -20.09 6.71 2.72
N LEU A 353 -18.96 6.78 3.38
CA LEU A 353 -18.68 5.88 4.46
C LEU A 353 -19.28 6.46 5.74
N LEU A 354 -20.63 6.46 5.71
CA LEU A 354 -21.43 6.27 6.90
C LEU A 354 -21.22 7.29 8.00
N GLU A 355 -22.24 7.84 8.33
CA GLU A 355 -22.78 8.00 9.67
C GLU A 355 -22.37 6.90 10.69
N MET A 356 -21.20 6.25 10.51
CA MET A 356 -20.58 5.45 11.57
C MET A 356 -20.03 6.42 12.59
N ASP A 357 -20.61 6.37 13.77
CA ASP A 357 -20.12 7.09 14.92
C ASP A 357 -18.68 6.67 15.21
N PRO A 358 -17.67 7.56 15.11
CA PRO A 358 -16.28 7.22 15.44
C PRO A 358 -16.11 6.61 16.84
N GLU A 359 -16.99 7.00 17.81
CA GLU A 359 -17.01 6.39 19.13
C GLU A 359 -17.43 4.91 19.09
N SER A 360 -18.17 4.48 18.07
CA SER A 360 -18.60 3.08 17.93
C SER A 360 -17.45 2.12 17.54
N ILE A 361 -16.39 2.66 16.90
CA ILE A 361 -15.19 1.91 16.53
C ILE A 361 -14.01 2.17 17.47
N GLY A 362 -14.24 2.86 18.59
CA GLY A 362 -13.23 3.08 19.63
C GLY A 362 -12.16 4.14 19.29
N GLU A 363 -12.36 4.94 18.24
CA GLU A 363 -11.45 6.05 17.93
C GLU A 363 -11.56 7.17 18.99
N THR A 364 -10.41 7.61 19.47
CA THR A 364 -10.28 8.74 20.38
C THR A 364 -9.49 9.87 19.71
N GLU A 365 -9.65 11.10 20.18
CA GLU A 365 -8.85 12.23 19.72
C GLU A 365 -7.34 12.00 19.93
N GLU A 366 -6.97 11.22 20.97
CA GLU A 366 -5.59 10.86 21.23
C GLU A 366 -5.07 9.86 20.19
N SER A 367 -5.85 8.82 19.83
CA SER A 367 -5.45 7.85 18.81
C SER A 367 -5.30 8.49 17.44
N LYS A 368 -6.24 9.36 17.04
CA LYS A 368 -6.13 10.13 15.79
C LYS A 368 -4.89 11.03 15.74
N ALA A 369 -4.56 11.66 16.87
CA ALA A 369 -3.38 12.51 16.94
C ALA A 369 -2.07 11.69 16.84
N GLU A 370 -2.01 10.51 17.47
CA GLU A 370 -0.86 9.60 17.37
C GLU A 370 -0.71 9.05 15.95
N GLU A 371 -1.77 8.57 15.33
CA GLU A 371 -1.79 8.12 13.94
C GLU A 371 -1.29 9.22 12.99
N ARG A 372 -1.81 10.43 13.10
CA ARG A 372 -1.34 11.57 12.30
C ARG A 372 0.15 11.85 12.47
N ILE A 373 0.67 11.74 13.68
CA ILE A 373 2.10 11.99 13.94
C ILE A 373 2.96 10.89 13.32
N PHE A 374 2.61 9.63 13.55
CA PHE A 374 3.49 8.53 13.16
C PHE A 374 3.32 8.08 11.72
N ASP A 375 2.13 8.18 11.15
CA ASP A 375 1.88 7.71 9.79
C ASP A 375 1.92 8.86 8.77
N VAL A 376 1.39 10.05 9.12
CA VAL A 376 1.42 11.18 8.18
C VAL A 376 2.69 12.00 8.32
N TYR A 377 3.04 12.46 9.54
CA TYR A 377 4.16 13.39 9.71
C TYR A 377 5.52 12.72 9.62
N ILE A 378 5.65 11.51 10.16
CA ILE A 378 6.90 10.75 10.12
C ILE A 378 6.87 9.77 8.94
N GLY A 379 5.91 8.87 8.89
CA GLY A 379 5.80 7.82 7.88
C GLY A 379 5.61 8.32 6.45
N GLY A 380 4.89 9.44 6.26
CA GLY A 380 4.66 10.07 4.96
C GLY A 380 5.74 11.06 4.50
N THR A 381 6.92 11.07 5.13
CA THR A 381 7.99 12.04 4.83
C THR A 381 9.36 11.39 4.83
N GLY A 382 10.41 12.15 4.50
CA GLY A 382 11.80 11.72 4.60
C GLY A 382 12.25 11.27 6.00
N MET A 383 11.40 11.40 7.02
CA MET A 383 11.66 10.87 8.37
C MET A 383 11.35 9.38 8.51
N ALA A 384 10.64 8.78 7.55
CA ALA A 384 10.26 7.37 7.57
C ALA A 384 11.49 6.44 7.70
N GLY A 385 12.52 6.66 6.90
CA GLY A 385 13.73 5.84 6.93
C GLY A 385 14.44 5.86 8.28
N ALA A 386 14.52 7.04 8.95
CA ALA A 386 15.07 7.13 10.30
C ALA A 386 14.22 6.35 11.30
N MET A 387 12.89 6.41 11.20
CA MET A 387 12.00 5.62 12.06
C MET A 387 12.17 4.13 11.80
N ASN A 388 12.22 3.70 10.56
CA ASN A 388 12.40 2.31 10.16
C ASN A 388 13.73 1.74 10.69
N HIS A 389 14.82 2.48 10.53
CA HIS A 389 16.15 2.07 11.02
C HIS A 389 16.17 1.91 12.54
N VAL A 390 15.78 2.96 13.27
CA VAL A 390 15.77 2.92 14.74
C VAL A 390 14.82 1.84 15.29
N TYR A 391 13.69 1.62 14.60
CA TYR A 391 12.73 0.58 14.97
C TYR A 391 13.35 -0.81 14.90
N VAL A 392 13.95 -1.16 13.77
CA VAL A 392 14.56 -2.48 13.58
C VAL A 392 15.77 -2.65 14.49
N GLU A 393 16.67 -1.66 14.57
CA GLU A 393 17.86 -1.72 15.43
C GLU A 393 17.51 -1.93 16.92
N HIS A 394 16.39 -1.34 17.36
CA HIS A 394 16.05 -1.36 18.79
C HIS A 394 15.11 -2.51 19.20
N PHE A 395 14.23 -2.96 18.32
CA PHE A 395 13.18 -3.95 18.65
C PHE A 395 13.40 -5.34 18.05
N PHE A 396 14.35 -5.49 17.15
CA PHE A 396 14.71 -6.80 16.59
C PHE A 396 16.16 -7.13 16.87
N ASP A 397 16.43 -8.35 17.31
CA ASP A 397 17.79 -8.84 17.48
C ASP A 397 18.22 -9.77 16.33
N ASP A 398 19.53 -9.95 16.17
CA ASP A 398 20.12 -10.80 15.12
C ASP A 398 19.59 -12.24 15.15
N SER A 399 19.18 -12.75 16.34
CA SER A 399 18.67 -14.12 16.48
C SER A 399 17.25 -14.25 15.93
N GLN A 400 16.41 -13.22 16.10
CA GLN A 400 15.07 -13.18 15.51
C GLN A 400 15.15 -13.10 13.98
N ILE A 401 15.95 -12.17 13.46
CA ILE A 401 16.16 -12.04 12.02
C ILE A 401 16.68 -13.34 11.41
N LYS A 402 17.61 -14.00 12.10
CA LYS A 402 18.12 -15.29 11.65
C LYS A 402 17.06 -16.38 11.66
N GLU A 403 16.24 -16.48 12.70
CA GLU A 403 15.15 -17.47 12.80
C GLU A 403 14.15 -17.25 11.66
N LEU A 404 13.71 -16.00 11.45
CA LEU A 404 12.78 -15.64 10.38
C LEU A 404 13.32 -16.05 8.99
N ASN A 405 14.60 -15.75 8.73
CA ASN A 405 15.24 -16.15 7.45
C ASN A 405 15.39 -17.68 7.31
N ASP A 406 15.79 -18.39 8.37
CA ASP A 406 15.94 -19.84 8.33
C ASP A 406 14.58 -20.52 8.04
N MET A 407 13.52 -20.13 8.74
CA MET A 407 12.19 -20.70 8.54
C MET A 407 11.59 -20.31 7.16
N THR A 408 11.82 -19.08 6.68
CA THR A 408 11.41 -18.70 5.33
C THR A 408 12.08 -19.58 4.27
N LYS A 409 13.35 -19.89 4.49
CA LYS A 409 14.05 -20.83 3.61
C LYS A 409 13.40 -22.22 3.65
N ASP A 410 13.01 -22.72 4.82
CA ASP A 410 12.32 -23.99 4.94
C ASP A 410 10.96 -23.98 4.20
N ILE A 411 10.22 -22.86 4.20
CA ILE A 411 9.00 -22.67 3.40
C ILE A 411 9.32 -22.74 1.90
N ILE A 412 10.36 -22.04 1.43
CA ILE A 412 10.79 -22.09 0.01
C ILE A 412 11.19 -23.51 -0.40
N ASP A 413 11.95 -24.21 0.46
CA ASP A 413 12.33 -25.60 0.22
C ASP A 413 11.09 -26.54 0.21
N GLY A 414 10.08 -26.25 1.07
CA GLY A 414 8.79 -26.94 1.07
C GLY A 414 8.03 -26.79 -0.26
N PHE A 415 7.96 -25.59 -0.82
CA PHE A 415 7.37 -25.36 -2.14
C PHE A 415 8.11 -26.10 -3.26
N ARG A 416 9.45 -26.21 -3.22
CA ARG A 416 10.19 -27.01 -4.20
C ARG A 416 9.74 -28.46 -4.18
N ASP A 417 9.64 -29.02 -2.98
CA ASP A 417 9.21 -30.40 -2.80
C ASP A 417 7.75 -30.58 -3.30
N ILE A 418 6.83 -29.67 -2.98
CA ILE A 418 5.46 -29.67 -3.46
C ILE A 418 5.42 -29.65 -4.99
N PHE A 419 6.13 -28.72 -5.65
CA PHE A 419 6.15 -28.68 -7.11
C PHE A 419 6.75 -29.93 -7.75
N ASP A 420 7.69 -30.60 -7.10
CA ASP A 420 8.24 -31.88 -7.57
C ASP A 420 7.22 -33.02 -7.47
N GLU A 421 6.30 -32.96 -6.50
CA GLU A 421 5.25 -33.96 -6.29
C GLU A 421 4.00 -33.71 -7.15
N GLU A 422 3.78 -32.48 -7.66
CA GLU A 422 2.57 -32.13 -8.43
C GLU A 422 2.45 -32.92 -9.73
N GLU A 423 1.31 -33.63 -9.90
CA GLU A 423 1.06 -34.50 -11.05
C GLU A 423 0.65 -33.73 -12.31
N TRP A 424 0.04 -32.55 -12.16
CA TRP A 424 -0.41 -31.74 -13.30
C TRP A 424 0.72 -30.95 -13.97
N LEU A 425 1.81 -30.65 -13.26
CA LEU A 425 2.98 -30.00 -13.82
C LEU A 425 3.82 -30.96 -14.67
N SER A 426 4.15 -30.54 -15.89
CA SER A 426 5.15 -31.22 -16.70
C SER A 426 6.57 -31.10 -16.07
N GLU A 427 7.49 -31.95 -16.45
CA GLU A 427 8.89 -31.89 -16.00
C GLU A 427 9.57 -30.54 -16.30
N GLU A 428 9.20 -29.89 -17.42
CA GLU A 428 9.68 -28.54 -17.75
C GLU A 428 8.98 -27.48 -16.88
N GLY A 429 7.69 -27.63 -16.60
CA GLY A 429 6.96 -26.75 -15.68
C GLY A 429 7.53 -26.80 -14.27
N LYS A 430 7.76 -28.01 -13.72
CA LYS A 430 8.40 -28.21 -12.42
C LYS A 430 9.77 -27.52 -12.34
N LYS A 431 10.58 -27.70 -13.40
CA LYS A 431 11.89 -27.06 -13.48
C LYS A 431 11.77 -25.53 -13.46
N LYS A 432 10.87 -24.95 -14.25
CA LYS A 432 10.69 -23.51 -14.34
C LYS A 432 10.11 -22.90 -13.05
N SER A 433 9.20 -23.59 -12.38
CA SER A 433 8.66 -23.20 -11.07
C SER A 433 9.76 -23.17 -10.02
N ARG A 434 10.64 -24.19 -9.99
CA ARG A 434 11.82 -24.18 -9.12
C ARG A 434 12.77 -23.03 -9.44
N GLU A 435 13.05 -22.78 -10.73
CA GLU A 435 13.90 -21.65 -11.13
C GLU A 435 13.31 -20.30 -10.69
N LYS A 436 11.97 -20.16 -10.65
CA LYS A 436 11.33 -18.94 -10.14
C LYS A 436 11.46 -18.83 -8.62
N LEU A 437 11.30 -19.93 -7.89
CA LEU A 437 11.56 -19.97 -6.44
C LEU A 437 13.04 -19.68 -6.11
N ASP A 438 13.98 -20.20 -6.89
CA ASP A 438 15.42 -19.98 -6.67
C ASP A 438 15.82 -18.51 -6.84
N GLU A 439 15.05 -17.76 -7.60
CA GLU A 439 15.27 -16.35 -7.90
C GLU A 439 14.39 -15.41 -7.05
N ILE A 440 13.57 -15.92 -6.13
CA ILE A 440 12.81 -15.06 -5.19
C ILE A 440 13.79 -14.26 -4.34
N SER A 441 13.62 -12.93 -4.34
CA SER A 441 14.27 -12.07 -3.36
C SER A 441 13.48 -12.07 -2.04
N VAL A 442 14.19 -12.19 -0.93
CA VAL A 442 13.59 -12.30 0.42
C VAL A 442 13.99 -11.10 1.25
N HIS A 443 13.00 -10.32 1.67
CA HIS A 443 13.16 -9.12 2.47
C HIS A 443 12.36 -9.28 3.77
N ILE A 444 13.07 -9.40 4.92
CA ILE A 444 12.44 -9.64 6.22
C ILE A 444 12.87 -8.60 7.23
N ALA A 445 11.94 -7.83 7.73
CA ALA A 445 12.07 -6.86 8.83
C ALA A 445 13.21 -5.84 8.71
N HIS A 446 13.99 -5.88 7.63
CA HIS A 446 15.20 -5.10 7.46
C HIS A 446 15.27 -4.45 6.08
N GLN A 447 15.65 -3.17 6.04
CA GLN A 447 15.86 -2.36 4.83
C GLN A 447 17.36 -2.04 4.65
N ASN A 448 17.75 -1.58 3.46
CA ASN A 448 19.13 -1.17 3.16
C ASN A 448 19.41 0.24 3.67
N PHE A 449 19.51 0.42 4.99
CA PHE A 449 19.67 1.73 5.62
C PHE A 449 20.95 2.48 5.25
N GLU A 450 21.94 1.84 4.61
CA GLU A 450 23.23 2.43 4.25
C GLU A 450 23.11 3.62 3.28
N THR A 451 22.01 3.70 2.51
CA THR A 451 21.80 4.76 1.52
C THR A 451 21.05 5.98 2.06
N ALA A 452 20.39 5.87 3.20
CA ALA A 452 19.70 6.97 3.85
C ALA A 452 20.59 7.62 4.91
N ASP A 453 21.55 8.46 4.50
CA ASP A 453 22.46 9.15 5.42
C ASP A 453 21.86 10.45 5.95
N TYR A 454 21.31 10.39 7.15
CA TYR A 454 20.69 11.53 7.84
C TYR A 454 21.69 12.55 8.43
N ASN A 455 23.01 12.33 8.39
CA ASN A 455 23.99 13.20 9.05
C ASN A 455 23.98 14.66 8.53
N ASP A 456 23.57 14.88 7.30
CA ASP A 456 23.46 16.21 6.70
C ASP A 456 22.10 16.89 6.96
N MET A 457 21.07 16.14 7.39
CA MET A 457 19.76 16.69 7.73
C MET A 457 19.80 17.43 9.06
N LYS A 458 19.43 18.70 9.09
CA LYS A 458 19.46 19.53 10.30
C LYS A 458 18.11 20.15 10.58
N LEU A 459 17.47 19.67 11.62
CA LEU A 459 16.26 20.27 12.13
C LEU A 459 16.59 21.31 13.21
N ILE A 460 16.10 22.53 13.03
CA ILE A 460 16.26 23.60 14.01
C ILE A 460 15.29 23.35 15.17
N LYS A 461 15.83 23.26 16.40
CA LYS A 461 15.01 23.04 17.61
C LYS A 461 14.11 24.25 17.89
N ARG A 462 12.96 24.02 18.52
CA ARG A 462 12.04 25.11 18.91
C ARG A 462 12.73 26.19 19.74
N SER A 463 13.60 25.81 20.66
CA SER A 463 14.38 26.72 21.49
C SER A 463 15.35 27.64 20.70
N GLU A 464 15.64 27.27 19.46
CA GLU A 464 16.54 28.01 18.54
C GLU A 464 15.74 28.77 17.46
N GLY A 465 14.40 28.75 17.54
CA GLY A 465 13.49 29.41 16.62
C GLY A 465 12.95 28.55 15.50
N GLY A 466 13.15 27.21 15.56
CA GLY A 466 12.58 26.26 14.61
C GLY A 466 11.06 26.17 14.71
N ASN A 467 10.42 25.83 13.62
CA ASN A 467 8.99 25.54 13.52
C ASN A 467 8.74 24.24 12.75
N PHE A 468 7.53 23.71 12.85
CA PHE A 468 7.24 22.39 12.30
C PHE A 468 7.16 22.38 10.77
N LEU A 469 6.68 23.47 10.13
CA LEU A 469 6.62 23.56 8.67
C LEU A 469 8.02 23.48 8.03
N GLU A 470 9.00 24.21 8.61
CA GLU A 470 10.39 24.16 8.13
C GLU A 470 11.01 22.77 8.32
N ALA A 471 10.65 22.07 9.41
CA ALA A 471 11.10 20.69 9.63
C ALA A 471 10.52 19.74 8.57
N TYR A 472 9.26 19.89 8.24
CA TYR A 472 8.62 19.15 7.14
C TYR A 472 9.28 19.44 5.79
N TYR A 473 9.59 20.70 5.50
CA TYR A 473 10.24 21.07 4.25
C TYR A 473 11.67 20.52 4.16
N GLU A 474 12.38 20.45 5.28
CA GLU A 474 13.69 19.80 5.32
C GLU A 474 13.58 18.29 5.06
N ALA A 475 12.59 17.62 5.64
CA ALA A 475 12.30 16.21 5.37
C ALA A 475 11.93 15.97 3.90
N SER A 476 11.16 16.88 3.29
CA SER A 476 10.79 16.81 1.88
C SER A 476 12.00 17.00 0.94
N ARG A 477 12.89 17.95 1.23
CA ARG A 477 14.15 18.11 0.48
C ARG A 477 15.02 16.85 0.56
N PHE A 478 15.10 16.26 1.75
CA PHE A 478 15.84 15.02 1.95
C PHE A 478 15.26 13.89 1.11
N MET A 479 13.93 13.70 1.11
CA MET A 479 13.24 12.70 0.29
C MET A 479 13.54 12.88 -1.21
N ASN A 480 13.41 14.11 -1.73
CA ASN A 480 13.68 14.41 -3.13
C ASN A 480 15.14 14.11 -3.51
N SER A 481 16.10 14.46 -2.63
CA SER A 481 17.52 14.15 -2.84
C SER A 481 17.79 12.65 -2.85
N HIS A 482 17.16 11.92 -1.94
CA HIS A 482 17.29 10.47 -1.85
C HIS A 482 16.75 9.77 -3.12
N MET A 483 15.56 10.16 -3.60
CA MET A 483 15.02 9.63 -4.87
C MET A 483 15.98 9.85 -6.04
N ALA A 484 16.63 11.01 -6.09
CA ALA A 484 17.64 11.27 -7.11
C ALA A 484 18.88 10.36 -6.95
N GLU A 485 19.32 10.11 -5.72
CA GLU A 485 20.44 9.17 -5.44
C GLU A 485 20.10 7.74 -5.84
N VAL A 486 18.91 7.25 -5.48
CA VAL A 486 18.42 5.91 -5.86
C VAL A 486 18.38 5.77 -7.39
N SER A 487 17.90 6.78 -8.11
CA SER A 487 17.81 6.76 -9.57
C SER A 487 19.18 6.64 -10.27
N MET A 488 20.27 7.00 -9.58
CA MET A 488 21.64 6.88 -10.10
C MET A 488 22.35 5.59 -9.68
N MET A 489 21.74 4.82 -8.78
CA MET A 489 22.28 3.53 -8.36
C MET A 489 22.21 2.53 -9.50
N LYS A 490 23.03 1.48 -9.39
CA LYS A 490 22.83 0.27 -10.17
C LYS A 490 21.56 -0.41 -9.65
N TYR A 491 20.65 -0.80 -10.55
CA TYR A 491 19.49 -1.57 -10.15
C TYR A 491 19.90 -2.88 -9.49
N ASP A 492 19.37 -3.12 -8.31
CA ASP A 492 19.49 -4.37 -7.56
C ASP A 492 18.12 -4.72 -7.00
N ARG A 493 17.49 -5.78 -7.49
CA ARG A 493 16.19 -6.24 -7.00
C ARG A 493 16.19 -6.66 -5.53
N ASN A 494 17.36 -6.84 -4.92
CA ASN A 494 17.50 -7.09 -3.49
C ASN A 494 17.64 -5.80 -2.68
N TYR A 495 17.69 -4.63 -3.35
CA TYR A 495 17.67 -3.35 -2.67
C TYR A 495 16.26 -3.03 -2.20
N TRP A 496 16.11 -2.82 -0.91
CA TRP A 496 14.86 -2.40 -0.27
C TRP A 496 15.04 -0.97 0.23
N ASP A 497 14.44 0.00 -0.47
CA ASP A 497 14.61 1.42 -0.19
C ASP A 497 14.03 1.78 1.20
N PRO A 498 14.84 2.35 2.12
CA PRO A 498 14.37 2.74 3.45
C PRO A 498 13.38 3.90 3.44
N LEU A 499 13.32 4.69 2.37
CA LEU A 499 12.39 5.81 2.22
C LEU A 499 11.20 5.49 1.31
N ASP A 500 11.10 4.27 0.81
CA ASP A 500 9.88 3.82 0.15
C ASP A 500 8.76 3.72 1.19
N ILE A 501 7.81 4.66 1.09
CA ILE A 501 6.70 4.77 2.04
C ILE A 501 5.76 3.57 1.90
N GLU A 502 5.59 3.07 0.68
CA GLU A 502 4.71 1.93 0.37
C GLU A 502 5.30 0.61 0.89
N LEU A 503 6.63 0.54 1.01
CA LEU A 503 7.38 -0.59 1.52
C LEU A 503 8.01 -0.32 2.91
N SER A 504 7.45 0.58 3.70
CA SER A 504 7.98 0.88 5.04
C SER A 504 7.97 -0.35 5.94
N THR A 505 9.12 -0.71 6.52
CA THR A 505 9.23 -1.91 7.38
C THR A 505 8.36 -1.85 8.62
N THR A 506 7.87 -0.68 9.02
CA THR A 506 6.93 -0.54 10.15
C THR A 506 5.46 -0.70 9.78
N LEU A 507 5.14 -1.06 8.55
CA LEU A 507 3.78 -1.47 8.17
C LEU A 507 3.43 -2.82 8.81
N THR A 508 2.18 -3.00 9.18
CA THR A 508 1.65 -4.28 9.69
C THR A 508 1.11 -5.13 8.55
N ASN A 509 1.99 -5.46 7.61
CA ASN A 509 1.65 -6.19 6.41
C ASN A 509 2.81 -7.08 5.95
N ALA A 510 2.54 -7.92 4.96
CA ALA A 510 3.52 -8.58 4.11
C ALA A 510 3.05 -8.44 2.67
N MET A 511 3.92 -8.62 1.69
CA MET A 511 3.54 -8.57 0.28
C MET A 511 4.52 -9.30 -0.62
N TYR A 512 4.01 -9.82 -1.73
CA TYR A 512 4.80 -10.24 -2.87
C TYR A 512 4.76 -9.15 -3.95
N ASN A 513 5.92 -8.78 -4.48
CA ASN A 513 6.01 -7.87 -5.61
C ASN A 513 6.38 -8.67 -6.88
N PRO A 514 5.48 -8.80 -7.85
CA PRO A 514 5.72 -9.59 -9.05
C PRO A 514 6.83 -9.01 -9.94
N THR A 515 7.02 -7.70 -9.95
CA THR A 515 8.02 -7.03 -10.80
C THR A 515 9.46 -7.22 -10.31
N THR A 516 9.64 -7.53 -9.03
CA THR A 516 10.94 -7.88 -8.44
C THR A 516 11.08 -9.38 -8.18
N ASN A 517 10.01 -10.17 -8.34
CA ASN A 517 9.91 -11.54 -7.86
C ASN A 517 10.39 -11.63 -6.41
N GLY A 518 9.84 -10.76 -5.55
CA GLY A 518 10.31 -10.56 -4.18
C GLY A 518 9.20 -10.59 -3.15
N ILE A 519 9.47 -11.19 -1.98
CA ILE A 519 8.60 -11.10 -0.81
C ILE A 519 9.15 -10.09 0.19
N TYR A 520 8.25 -9.30 0.75
CA TYR A 520 8.53 -8.27 1.75
C TYR A 520 7.74 -8.58 3.02
N ILE A 521 8.43 -9.00 4.06
CA ILE A 521 7.85 -9.31 5.37
C ILE A 521 8.25 -8.18 6.31
N PHE A 522 7.34 -7.25 6.52
CA PHE A 522 7.62 -6.05 7.28
C PHE A 522 7.82 -6.36 8.77
N ALA A 523 8.63 -5.57 9.46
CA ALA A 523 8.84 -5.73 10.90
C ALA A 523 7.53 -5.61 11.69
N GLY A 524 6.58 -4.81 11.19
CA GLY A 524 5.29 -4.61 11.84
C GLY A 524 4.43 -5.87 11.89
N VAL A 525 4.55 -6.81 10.94
CA VAL A 525 3.85 -8.11 11.00
C VAL A 525 4.62 -9.16 11.78
N CYS A 526 5.91 -8.95 12.03
CA CYS A 526 6.76 -9.85 12.85
C CYS A 526 6.56 -9.63 14.36
N GLU A 527 5.37 -9.22 14.77
CA GLU A 527 4.97 -8.96 16.16
C GLU A 527 3.85 -9.92 16.59
N ALA A 528 3.68 -10.08 17.91
CA ALA A 528 2.55 -10.86 18.42
C ALA A 528 1.21 -10.17 18.05
N PRO A 529 0.18 -10.95 17.70
CA PRO A 529 0.05 -12.40 17.84
C PRO A 529 0.47 -13.23 16.62
N ALA A 530 0.97 -12.63 15.54
CA ALA A 530 1.42 -13.38 14.37
C ALA A 530 2.74 -14.13 14.62
N TYR A 531 3.67 -13.48 15.35
CA TYR A 531 4.96 -14.05 15.68
C TYR A 531 5.49 -13.55 17.02
N SER A 532 6.16 -14.43 17.75
CA SER A 532 7.03 -14.12 18.89
C SER A 532 8.11 -15.20 19.01
N PRO A 533 9.34 -14.86 19.43
CA PRO A 533 10.38 -15.86 19.67
C PRO A 533 9.98 -16.98 20.64
N GLU A 534 9.07 -16.69 21.59
CA GLU A 534 8.61 -17.61 22.62
C GLU A 534 7.51 -18.59 22.14
N MET A 535 6.91 -18.37 20.96
CA MET A 535 5.94 -19.29 20.39
C MET A 535 6.55 -20.64 20.06
N SER A 536 5.74 -21.70 20.17
CA SER A 536 6.14 -23.03 19.70
C SER A 536 6.34 -23.03 18.18
N TYR A 537 6.98 -24.05 17.66
CA TYR A 537 7.17 -24.22 16.21
C TYR A 537 5.82 -24.28 15.46
N GLU A 538 4.86 -25.00 16.03
CA GLU A 538 3.51 -25.13 15.51
C GLU A 538 2.77 -23.79 15.47
N GLU A 539 2.86 -23.01 16.55
CA GLU A 539 2.25 -21.69 16.59
C GLU A 539 2.89 -20.73 15.59
N LYS A 540 4.21 -20.79 15.39
CA LYS A 540 4.91 -20.01 14.37
C LYS A 540 4.47 -20.41 12.97
N LEU A 541 4.35 -21.72 12.67
CA LEU A 541 3.87 -22.19 11.37
C LEU A 541 2.42 -21.78 11.08
N GLY A 542 1.52 -21.89 12.07
CA GLY A 542 0.13 -21.43 11.92
C GLY A 542 -0.02 -19.90 11.97
N GLY A 543 0.97 -19.20 12.49
CA GLY A 543 1.04 -17.74 12.54
C GLY A 543 1.76 -17.14 11.32
N LEU A 544 2.84 -16.37 11.55
CA LEU A 544 3.56 -15.62 10.53
C LEU A 544 4.01 -16.47 9.33
N PHE A 545 4.39 -17.75 9.55
CA PHE A 545 4.92 -18.55 8.45
C PHE A 545 3.85 -19.05 7.48
N SER A 546 2.56 -19.07 7.88
CA SER A 546 1.46 -19.22 6.93
C SER A 546 1.29 -17.97 6.05
N ILE A 547 1.54 -16.76 6.58
CA ILE A 547 1.60 -15.52 5.78
C ILE A 547 2.78 -15.58 4.80
N ILE A 548 3.98 -15.98 5.24
CA ILE A 548 5.13 -16.11 4.34
C ILE A 548 4.86 -17.10 3.20
N GLY A 549 4.20 -18.21 3.51
CA GLY A 549 3.75 -19.16 2.49
C GLY A 549 2.72 -18.55 1.54
N HIS A 550 1.79 -17.75 2.05
CA HIS A 550 0.83 -16.97 1.27
C HIS A 550 1.54 -16.02 0.30
N GLU A 551 2.50 -15.21 0.78
CA GLU A 551 3.26 -14.29 -0.08
C GLU A 551 4.06 -15.01 -1.17
N ILE A 552 4.68 -16.15 -0.86
CA ILE A 552 5.37 -16.95 -1.87
C ILE A 552 4.38 -17.48 -2.90
N THR A 553 3.16 -17.87 -2.47
CA THR A 553 2.12 -18.37 -3.37
C THR A 553 1.65 -17.31 -4.36
N HIS A 554 1.68 -16.01 -3.98
CA HIS A 554 1.42 -14.93 -4.93
C HIS A 554 2.36 -14.90 -6.13
N GLY A 555 3.55 -15.46 -6.03
CA GLY A 555 4.41 -15.71 -7.19
C GLY A 555 3.84 -16.73 -8.18
N PHE A 556 2.85 -17.51 -7.77
CA PHE A 556 2.27 -18.65 -8.49
C PHE A 556 0.73 -18.63 -8.47
N ASP A 557 0.09 -17.52 -8.14
CA ASP A 557 -1.34 -17.30 -8.28
C ASP A 557 -1.71 -16.81 -9.68
N ASN A 558 -2.98 -16.50 -9.92
CA ASN A 558 -3.50 -16.04 -11.21
C ASN A 558 -2.86 -14.73 -11.71
N MET A 559 -2.32 -13.89 -10.83
CA MET A 559 -1.64 -12.64 -11.16
C MET A 559 -0.14 -12.84 -11.27
N GLY A 560 0.50 -13.39 -10.23
CA GLY A 560 1.95 -13.57 -10.21
C GLY A 560 2.47 -14.58 -11.22
N ALA A 561 1.67 -15.58 -11.61
CA ALA A 561 2.02 -16.52 -12.68
C ALA A 561 2.19 -15.86 -14.06
N GLN A 562 1.77 -14.61 -14.24
CA GLN A 562 2.01 -13.85 -15.47
C GLN A 562 3.44 -13.29 -15.55
N TYR A 563 4.19 -13.31 -14.45
CA TYR A 563 5.56 -12.78 -14.37
C TYR A 563 6.58 -13.91 -14.23
N ASN A 564 7.65 -13.81 -15.00
CA ASN A 564 8.74 -14.77 -14.94
C ASN A 564 9.64 -14.57 -13.69
N LYS A 565 10.66 -15.39 -13.54
CA LYS A 565 11.61 -15.34 -12.42
C LYS A 565 12.41 -14.04 -12.29
N TYR A 566 12.39 -13.17 -13.28
CA TYR A 566 13.04 -11.85 -13.27
C TYR A 566 12.05 -10.68 -13.08
N GLY A 567 10.75 -10.97 -12.95
CA GLY A 567 9.69 -9.97 -12.84
C GLY A 567 9.19 -9.43 -14.19
N GLU A 568 9.56 -10.06 -15.31
CA GLU A 568 9.07 -9.67 -16.63
C GLU A 568 7.71 -10.32 -16.89
N ASN A 569 6.74 -9.54 -17.37
CA ASN A 569 5.43 -10.06 -17.78
C ASN A 569 5.59 -10.84 -19.09
N GLU A 570 5.70 -12.16 -18.98
CA GLU A 570 5.81 -13.08 -20.12
C GLU A 570 5.26 -14.47 -19.77
N ASN A 571 4.77 -15.19 -20.78
CA ASN A 571 4.34 -16.58 -20.64
C ASN A 571 5.58 -17.50 -20.45
N TRP A 572 5.93 -17.76 -19.20
CA TRP A 572 7.10 -18.58 -18.84
C TRP A 572 6.77 -20.05 -18.64
N LEU A 573 5.55 -20.41 -18.26
CA LEU A 573 5.13 -21.80 -18.16
C LEU A 573 4.93 -22.44 -19.55
N PRO A 574 5.14 -23.76 -19.71
CA PRO A 574 4.69 -24.49 -20.90
C PRO A 574 3.18 -24.33 -21.11
N LEU A 575 2.75 -24.24 -22.36
CA LEU A 575 1.33 -24.02 -22.70
C LEU A 575 0.38 -25.05 -22.07
N GLU A 576 0.80 -26.31 -21.95
CA GLU A 576 0.02 -27.38 -21.33
C GLU A 576 -0.18 -27.08 -19.84
N ASP A 577 0.89 -26.76 -19.13
CA ASP A 577 0.85 -26.43 -17.70
C ASP A 577 0.07 -25.13 -17.45
N GLN A 578 0.21 -24.12 -18.33
CA GLN A 578 -0.55 -22.88 -18.23
C GLN A 578 -2.06 -23.11 -18.37
N THR A 579 -2.46 -24.05 -19.24
CA THR A 579 -3.88 -24.37 -19.43
C THR A 579 -4.45 -25.04 -18.19
N GLU A 580 -3.77 -26.04 -17.65
CA GLU A 580 -4.18 -26.75 -16.43
C GLU A 580 -4.22 -25.80 -15.22
N PHE A 581 -3.22 -24.92 -15.10
CA PHE A 581 -3.20 -23.90 -14.06
C PHE A 581 -4.41 -22.95 -14.13
N ASN A 582 -4.76 -22.47 -15.33
CA ASN A 582 -5.94 -21.62 -15.50
C ASN A 582 -7.22 -22.36 -15.10
N ASP A 583 -7.35 -23.65 -15.47
CA ASP A 583 -8.50 -24.47 -15.08
C ASP A 583 -8.59 -24.63 -13.53
N LEU A 584 -7.46 -24.73 -12.84
CA LEU A 584 -7.41 -24.76 -11.37
C LEU A 584 -7.77 -23.40 -10.73
N CYS A 585 -7.30 -22.29 -11.29
CA CYS A 585 -7.71 -20.96 -10.86
C CYS A 585 -9.23 -20.75 -11.06
N ASP A 586 -9.78 -21.16 -12.21
CA ASP A 586 -11.23 -21.12 -12.46
C ASP A 586 -12.01 -21.99 -11.46
N LEU A 587 -11.44 -23.11 -11.01
CA LEU A 587 -12.05 -23.93 -9.97
C LEU A 587 -12.14 -23.18 -8.63
N VAL A 588 -11.10 -22.46 -8.23
CA VAL A 588 -11.11 -21.62 -7.02
C VAL A 588 -12.14 -20.50 -7.15
N ALA A 589 -12.13 -19.76 -8.26
CA ALA A 589 -13.09 -18.68 -8.52
C ALA A 589 -14.54 -19.16 -8.50
N ASN A 590 -14.83 -20.27 -9.16
CA ASN A 590 -16.16 -20.89 -9.18
C ASN A 590 -16.59 -21.38 -7.80
N TYR A 591 -15.67 -21.94 -7.01
CA TYR A 591 -15.96 -22.37 -5.65
C TYR A 591 -16.36 -21.17 -4.77
N TYR A 592 -15.59 -20.10 -4.74
CA TYR A 592 -15.93 -18.89 -3.98
C TYR A 592 -17.20 -18.22 -4.51
N SER A 593 -17.44 -18.20 -5.83
CA SER A 593 -18.71 -17.73 -6.42
C SER A 593 -19.93 -18.56 -6.01
N SER A 594 -19.74 -19.74 -5.44
CA SER A 594 -20.82 -20.57 -4.87
C SER A 594 -21.09 -20.29 -3.39
N LEU A 595 -20.28 -19.45 -2.75
CA LEU A 595 -20.36 -19.14 -1.32
C LEU A 595 -21.04 -17.80 -1.09
N SER A 596 -21.87 -17.73 -0.05
CA SER A 596 -22.49 -16.50 0.44
C SER A 596 -22.12 -16.34 1.92
N PRO A 597 -21.53 -15.22 2.33
CA PRO A 597 -21.21 -15.02 3.75
C PRO A 597 -22.46 -14.80 4.60
N TYR A 598 -23.53 -14.26 4.00
CA TYR A 598 -24.77 -13.91 4.69
C TYR A 598 -26.00 -14.25 3.85
N GLU A 599 -27.14 -14.61 4.46
CA GLU A 599 -28.39 -14.90 3.73
C GLU A 599 -28.83 -13.73 2.81
N SER A 600 -28.46 -12.49 3.14
CA SER A 600 -28.87 -11.27 2.43
C SER A 600 -27.83 -10.67 1.50
N SER A 601 -26.57 -11.16 1.51
CA SER A 601 -25.46 -10.48 0.82
C SER A 601 -25.32 -10.85 -0.67
N GLY A 602 -25.87 -11.97 -1.09
CA GLY A 602 -25.51 -12.57 -2.39
C GLY A 602 -24.23 -13.41 -2.32
N MET A 603 -23.75 -13.83 -3.47
CA MET A 603 -22.55 -14.67 -3.60
C MET A 603 -21.30 -13.81 -3.69
N TYR A 604 -20.14 -14.38 -3.36
CA TYR A 604 -18.85 -13.76 -3.63
C TYR A 604 -18.64 -13.49 -5.13
N ASP A 605 -17.90 -12.46 -5.43
CA ASP A 605 -17.21 -12.33 -6.70
C ASP A 605 -15.93 -13.19 -6.63
N GLY A 606 -16.02 -14.42 -7.11
CA GLY A 606 -14.93 -15.39 -7.00
C GLY A 606 -13.71 -15.01 -7.83
N ASP A 607 -13.90 -14.31 -8.95
CA ASP A 607 -12.77 -13.81 -9.76
C ASP A 607 -11.96 -12.78 -8.98
N ARG A 608 -12.62 -11.89 -8.22
CA ARG A 608 -11.96 -10.89 -7.41
C ARG A 608 -11.13 -11.48 -6.28
N VAL A 609 -11.65 -12.50 -5.58
CA VAL A 609 -10.96 -13.12 -4.42
C VAL A 609 -10.04 -14.28 -4.78
N ASN A 610 -9.94 -14.64 -6.06
CA ASN A 610 -9.22 -15.84 -6.52
C ASN A 610 -7.75 -15.84 -6.11
N GLY A 611 -7.03 -14.75 -6.35
CA GLY A 611 -5.61 -14.63 -6.02
C GLY A 611 -5.35 -14.85 -4.53
N GLU A 612 -6.08 -14.12 -3.69
CA GLU A 612 -5.96 -14.19 -2.24
C GLU A 612 -6.39 -15.54 -1.65
N ALA A 613 -7.47 -16.11 -2.18
CA ALA A 613 -7.92 -17.43 -1.78
C ALA A 613 -6.91 -18.52 -2.16
N THR A 614 -6.30 -18.43 -3.34
CA THR A 614 -5.24 -19.34 -3.78
C THR A 614 -3.99 -19.19 -2.90
N ALA A 615 -3.61 -17.96 -2.55
CA ALA A 615 -2.47 -17.67 -1.69
C ALA A 615 -2.68 -18.21 -0.26
N ASP A 616 -3.87 -18.05 0.32
CA ASP A 616 -4.22 -18.64 1.62
C ASP A 616 -4.07 -20.18 1.61
N MET A 617 -4.61 -20.83 0.60
CA MET A 617 -4.49 -22.29 0.49
C MET A 617 -3.04 -22.75 0.30
N GLY A 618 -2.24 -22.03 -0.48
CA GLY A 618 -0.82 -22.29 -0.65
C GLY A 618 -0.03 -22.15 0.65
N GLY A 619 -0.32 -21.10 1.43
CA GLY A 619 0.27 -20.88 2.75
C GLY A 619 -0.02 -22.01 3.73
N ILE A 620 -1.29 -22.44 3.82
CA ILE A 620 -1.69 -23.60 4.64
C ILE A 620 -1.01 -24.88 4.11
N ARG A 621 -1.01 -25.10 2.80
CA ARG A 621 -0.45 -26.30 2.16
C ARG A 621 1.02 -26.49 2.50
N VAL A 622 1.85 -25.46 2.33
CA VAL A 622 3.29 -25.57 2.57
C VAL A 622 3.62 -25.74 4.05
N THR A 623 2.87 -25.06 4.94
CA THR A 623 3.11 -25.20 6.38
C THR A 623 2.67 -26.56 6.91
N LEU A 624 1.56 -27.14 6.41
CA LEU A 624 1.15 -28.52 6.69
C LEU A 624 2.14 -29.54 6.09
N TYR A 625 2.72 -29.26 4.92
CA TYR A 625 3.77 -30.10 4.36
C TYR A 625 5.00 -30.15 5.28
N LEU A 626 5.44 -29.02 5.83
CA LEU A 626 6.52 -28.99 6.83
C LEU A 626 6.11 -29.73 8.11
N ALA A 627 4.88 -29.52 8.60
CA ALA A 627 4.33 -30.21 9.75
C ALA A 627 4.38 -31.73 9.58
N SER A 628 4.09 -32.26 8.40
CA SER A 628 4.10 -33.70 8.10
C SER A 628 5.49 -34.35 8.21
N LYS A 629 6.57 -33.56 8.26
CA LYS A 629 7.95 -34.02 8.43
C LYS A 629 8.35 -34.18 9.89
N GLU A 630 7.56 -33.65 10.83
CA GLU A 630 7.79 -33.72 12.26
C GLU A 630 7.05 -34.91 12.90
N GLU A 631 7.74 -35.72 13.72
CA GLU A 631 7.16 -36.96 14.30
C GLU A 631 6.07 -36.69 15.36
N ASP A 632 6.17 -35.61 16.12
CA ASP A 632 5.29 -35.27 17.26
C ASP A 632 4.65 -33.89 17.11
N PHE A 633 4.22 -33.50 15.88
CA PHE A 633 3.64 -32.20 15.60
C PHE A 633 2.25 -32.00 16.23
N ASP A 634 2.05 -30.90 16.95
CA ASP A 634 0.76 -30.55 17.56
C ASP A 634 -0.11 -29.76 16.57
N TYR A 635 -0.93 -30.49 15.78
CA TYR A 635 -1.86 -29.90 14.82
C TYR A 635 -2.93 -29.02 15.49
N ASP A 636 -3.38 -29.30 16.73
CA ASP A 636 -4.32 -28.42 17.45
C ASP A 636 -3.70 -27.05 17.73
N ALA A 637 -2.45 -27.00 18.17
CA ALA A 637 -1.72 -25.76 18.38
C ALA A 637 -1.59 -24.97 17.07
N TYR A 638 -1.24 -25.63 15.96
CA TYR A 638 -1.10 -25.02 14.63
C TYR A 638 -2.43 -24.41 14.14
N PHE A 639 -3.52 -25.22 14.10
CA PHE A 639 -4.81 -24.72 13.58
C PHE A 639 -5.39 -23.60 14.44
N ARG A 640 -5.22 -23.65 15.75
CA ARG A 640 -5.63 -22.56 16.63
C ARG A 640 -4.80 -21.29 16.43
N ALA A 641 -3.51 -21.42 16.15
CA ALA A 641 -2.67 -20.25 15.83
C ALA A 641 -3.13 -19.60 14.52
N TYR A 642 -3.41 -20.42 13.49
CA TYR A 642 -3.96 -19.95 12.22
C TYR A 642 -5.32 -19.24 12.39
N ALA A 643 -6.23 -19.81 13.20
CA ALA A 643 -7.51 -19.17 13.48
C ALA A 643 -7.37 -17.86 14.28
N ARG A 644 -6.39 -17.75 15.16
CA ARG A 644 -6.09 -16.50 15.89
C ARG A 644 -5.46 -15.46 14.99
N LEU A 645 -4.67 -15.87 13.99
CA LEU A 645 -4.06 -14.99 13.01
C LEU A 645 -5.11 -14.18 12.22
N TRP A 646 -6.21 -14.81 11.85
CA TRP A 646 -7.27 -14.17 11.06
C TRP A 646 -8.50 -13.77 11.89
N ARG A 647 -8.34 -13.63 13.23
CA ARG A 647 -9.45 -13.19 14.09
C ARG A 647 -9.86 -11.76 13.78
N ALA A 648 -11.15 -11.52 13.70
CA ALA A 648 -11.71 -10.20 13.53
C ALA A 648 -13.05 -10.08 14.28
N ASN A 649 -13.33 -8.91 14.81
CA ASN A 649 -14.59 -8.49 15.37
C ASN A 649 -14.87 -7.09 14.83
N ILE A 650 -15.47 -7.01 13.65
CA ILE A 650 -15.70 -5.76 12.91
C ILE A 650 -17.20 -5.51 12.74
N PRO A 651 -17.65 -4.25 12.62
CA PRO A 651 -19.07 -3.96 12.38
C PRO A 651 -19.57 -4.58 11.08
N MET A 652 -20.83 -5.02 11.07
CA MET A 652 -21.47 -5.66 9.91
C MET A 652 -21.38 -4.78 8.64
N GLU A 653 -21.52 -3.47 8.78
CA GLU A 653 -21.42 -2.54 7.66
C GLU A 653 -20.02 -2.54 7.04
N THR A 654 -18.97 -2.64 7.88
CA THR A 654 -17.57 -2.74 7.44
C THR A 654 -17.30 -4.08 6.78
N GLU A 655 -17.82 -5.17 7.35
CA GLU A 655 -17.72 -6.51 6.75
C GLU A 655 -18.42 -6.58 5.38
N GLN A 656 -19.59 -5.96 5.23
CA GLN A 656 -20.30 -5.88 3.94
C GLN A 656 -19.51 -5.06 2.90
N MET A 657 -18.82 -4.03 3.33
CA MET A 657 -17.94 -3.26 2.45
C MET A 657 -16.75 -4.12 2.00
N TYR A 658 -16.07 -4.82 2.92
CA TYR A 658 -14.99 -5.75 2.56
C TYR A 658 -15.48 -6.84 1.61
N PHE A 659 -16.63 -7.44 1.90
CA PHE A 659 -17.24 -8.41 1.01
C PHE A 659 -17.47 -7.88 -0.42
N SER A 660 -17.81 -6.60 -0.57
CA SER A 660 -18.16 -6.01 -1.86
C SER A 660 -16.97 -5.41 -2.62
N GLU A 661 -15.88 -5.06 -1.93
CA GLU A 661 -14.80 -4.25 -2.52
C GLU A 661 -13.40 -4.86 -2.35
N ASP A 662 -13.17 -5.69 -1.32
CA ASP A 662 -11.86 -6.23 -0.99
C ASP A 662 -11.55 -7.48 -1.84
N GLU A 663 -10.30 -7.66 -2.19
CA GLU A 663 -9.77 -8.83 -2.91
C GLU A 663 -9.57 -10.02 -1.97
N HIS A 664 -9.55 -9.79 -0.65
CA HIS A 664 -9.44 -10.85 0.35
C HIS A 664 -10.80 -11.44 0.71
N PRO A 665 -10.89 -12.75 0.91
CA PRO A 665 -12.04 -13.35 1.57
C PRO A 665 -12.19 -12.80 3.00
N LEU A 666 -13.42 -12.71 3.51
CA LEU A 666 -13.66 -12.29 4.90
C LEU A 666 -12.89 -13.19 5.89
N SER A 667 -12.44 -12.61 6.99
CA SER A 667 -11.57 -13.28 7.98
C SER A 667 -12.03 -14.67 8.39
N PHE A 668 -13.33 -14.86 8.67
CA PHE A 668 -13.86 -16.19 9.04
C PHE A 668 -13.90 -17.17 7.85
N PHE A 669 -13.95 -16.70 6.60
CA PHE A 669 -13.79 -17.53 5.41
C PHE A 669 -12.35 -17.96 5.22
N ARG A 670 -11.37 -17.06 5.42
CA ARG A 670 -9.94 -17.42 5.40
C ARG A 670 -9.65 -18.58 6.37
N ILE A 671 -10.32 -18.59 7.53
CA ILE A 671 -10.20 -19.67 8.52
C ILE A 671 -11.01 -20.91 8.08
N ASN A 672 -12.33 -20.80 8.03
CA ASN A 672 -13.21 -21.96 7.90
C ASN A 672 -13.11 -22.59 6.51
N VAL A 673 -13.17 -21.79 5.44
CA VAL A 673 -13.10 -22.29 4.06
C VAL A 673 -11.69 -22.79 3.74
N GLY A 674 -10.66 -22.06 4.16
CA GLY A 674 -9.28 -22.49 3.98
C GLY A 674 -9.00 -23.85 4.62
N LEU A 675 -9.35 -24.03 5.90
CA LEU A 675 -9.06 -25.26 6.65
C LEU A 675 -9.88 -26.45 6.20
N GLN A 676 -11.08 -26.26 5.67
CA GLN A 676 -11.93 -27.35 5.13
C GLN A 676 -11.31 -28.08 3.95
N GLN A 677 -10.28 -27.55 3.33
CA GLN A 677 -9.64 -28.17 2.17
C GLN A 677 -8.66 -29.29 2.56
N PHE A 678 -8.23 -29.40 3.83
CA PHE A 678 -7.10 -30.23 4.26
C PHE A 678 -7.50 -31.39 5.17
N ASP A 679 -7.07 -32.61 4.85
CA ASP A 679 -7.38 -33.84 5.60
C ASP A 679 -6.85 -33.79 7.05
N GLU A 680 -5.71 -33.13 7.30
CA GLU A 680 -5.12 -32.96 8.63
C GLU A 680 -6.07 -32.26 9.61
N PHE A 681 -6.89 -31.32 9.11
CA PHE A 681 -7.92 -30.65 9.91
C PHE A 681 -9.02 -31.64 10.34
N TYR A 682 -9.47 -32.49 9.41
CA TYR A 682 -10.49 -33.50 9.69
C TYR A 682 -9.99 -34.54 10.70
N ASP A 683 -8.77 -35.00 10.55
CA ASP A 683 -8.15 -35.98 11.44
C ASP A 683 -7.93 -35.41 12.83
N THR A 684 -7.55 -34.14 12.95
CA THR A 684 -7.29 -33.47 14.24
C THR A 684 -8.56 -33.31 15.08
N TYR A 685 -9.68 -32.92 14.43
CA TYR A 685 -10.93 -32.63 15.15
C TYR A 685 -12.01 -33.68 15.02
N ASP A 686 -11.74 -34.85 14.39
CA ASP A 686 -12.69 -35.91 14.14
C ASP A 686 -13.99 -35.40 13.45
N ILE A 687 -13.83 -34.59 12.38
CA ILE A 687 -14.94 -33.95 11.66
C ILE A 687 -15.79 -34.99 10.97
N GLN A 688 -17.10 -34.97 11.26
CA GLN A 688 -18.08 -35.93 10.73
C GLN A 688 -18.96 -35.26 9.66
N LYS A 689 -19.61 -36.07 8.81
CA LYS A 689 -20.51 -35.57 7.72
C LYS A 689 -21.65 -34.67 8.18
N THR A 690 -21.96 -34.64 9.46
CA THR A 690 -23.04 -33.86 10.05
C THR A 690 -22.56 -32.54 10.66
N ASP A 691 -21.25 -32.35 10.72
CA ASP A 691 -20.66 -31.16 11.34
C ASP A 691 -20.57 -30.01 10.32
N GLY A 692 -20.65 -28.77 10.79
CA GLY A 692 -20.65 -27.57 9.97
C GLY A 692 -19.36 -27.36 9.16
N MET A 693 -18.22 -27.82 9.73
CA MET A 693 -16.91 -27.75 9.04
C MET A 693 -16.69 -28.89 8.02
N TYR A 694 -17.69 -29.80 7.80
CA TYR A 694 -17.52 -30.89 6.85
C TYR A 694 -17.69 -30.42 5.40
N LEU A 695 -16.71 -30.69 4.56
CA LEU A 695 -16.76 -30.58 3.12
C LEU A 695 -16.45 -31.97 2.52
N ASP A 696 -17.30 -32.41 1.55
CA ASP A 696 -17.06 -33.69 0.91
C ASP A 696 -15.71 -33.73 0.20
N PRO A 697 -14.88 -34.75 0.35
CA PRO A 697 -13.55 -34.84 -0.28
C PRO A 697 -13.54 -34.58 -1.80
N GLU A 698 -14.64 -34.95 -2.50
CA GLU A 698 -14.76 -34.71 -3.95
C GLU A 698 -15.00 -33.23 -4.30
N LYS A 699 -15.34 -32.40 -3.31
CA LYS A 699 -15.58 -30.93 -3.47
C LYS A 699 -14.43 -30.09 -2.98
N ARG A 700 -13.43 -30.69 -2.35
CA ARG A 700 -12.25 -29.97 -1.88
C ARG A 700 -11.39 -29.56 -3.07
N ILE A 701 -10.84 -28.38 -2.99
CA ILE A 701 -10.00 -27.78 -4.02
C ILE A 701 -8.55 -27.75 -3.56
N SER A 702 -7.63 -27.93 -4.49
CA SER A 702 -6.21 -27.75 -4.29
C SER A 702 -5.62 -27.23 -5.59
N VAL A 703 -4.79 -26.24 -5.52
CA VAL A 703 -4.04 -25.71 -6.67
C VAL A 703 -2.64 -26.29 -6.68
N TRP A 704 -2.03 -26.35 -5.51
CA TRP A 704 -0.66 -26.81 -5.29
C TRP A 704 -0.58 -27.99 -4.33
#